data_1fd7de8448db641a902662a78fa0f6b8
#
_entry.id   1fd7de8448db641a902662a78fa0f6b8
#
_cell.length_a   1.000
_cell.length_b   1.000
_cell.length_c   1.000
_cell.angle_alpha   90.00
_cell.angle_beta   90.00
_cell.angle_gamma   90.00
#
_symmetry.space_group_name_H-M   'P 1'
#
loop_
_entity.id
_entity.type
_entity.pdbx_description
1 polymer ?
#
loop_
_entity_poly.entity_id
_entity_poly.type
_entity_poly.pdbx_seq_one_letter_code
_entity_poly.pdbx_strand_id
1 'polypeptide(L)'
;MSKFDNSKVMPRYSVIAIIMSLVAVAVIGKTIYTMTAGRTYWLEVAASQKKDSVTVKPTRGNILSCNGQLMASSLPEFKVYMDFNALKAAGNDTAFVDSINYISKGLNNIFPEKSAAYFKKYLMEGYHKESKHWAIWNERIDYNTFKEIQSLPIFHLSKYKSGFHWDEFNARRRPFGSLAQRTIGDMFGAKDTARCGLELSYDSILRGTNGIIHRRKVRNKFLDITDTPPIDGADIITTIDVSMQDLAERALLDELKDPNVNGNVGVAIVMEVATGDVKAIVNLDKCSDGEYREVKNHAVSDLLEPGSVFKTASIMTILDDGLVDTMYTVQTGPGVWNMYGRDMKDHNWTRGGYGTLTLPWTLKYSSNIGVSRIIDMHYHKNPEKFVQGIYDLGLATDFHVPIVGYSPARIRMPHKNSRGQYDNWSATALPWMSIGYETQIPPISTLTFYNAIANGGKLMQPRFVKQIVKNGEVIYNNPPKVLKERIAKESTIKNITRILTEVVSEGLGKKAGSDKFLVAGKTGTAQMSKGALGYKTGGTNYLLSFAGFFPADKPRYSCIVCIQKTGLPASGGGMSGVVFHHIAEGIMAQSLKLNVTDAHDASSLTIPTAKTGNLLATDYVLNSLGFQITNGWNGAYPFGNPIWGTTTIKGKSLTFQKEQTPKANIVPDVHGMGARDAVYLMEKHGIKVILTGRGRVIKQSLAPGEKVKKGMKCELRMG
;
A
#
# COMPACT_ATOMS: atom_id res chain seq x y z
N MET A 1 65.63 61.01 -37.18
CA MET A 1 65.29 60.28 -35.91
C MET A 1 65.64 61.20 -34.76
N SER A 2 64.65 61.84 -34.10
CA SER A 2 64.87 62.70 -32.94
C SER A 2 65.25 61.81 -31.77
N LYS A 3 66.45 62.08 -31.16
CA LYS A 3 66.84 61.40 -29.93
C LYS A 3 65.84 61.70 -28.85
N PHE A 4 65.21 60.66 -28.33
CA PHE A 4 64.32 60.72 -27.16
C PHE A 4 65.13 61.33 -25.99
N ASP A 5 64.67 62.49 -25.50
CA ASP A 5 65.27 63.14 -24.34
C ASP A 5 64.76 62.45 -23.05
N ASN A 6 65.52 61.47 -22.59
CA ASN A 6 65.22 60.72 -21.41
C ASN A 6 65.07 61.60 -20.13
N SER A 7 65.72 62.78 -20.10
CA SER A 7 65.67 63.66 -18.93
C SER A 7 64.32 64.32 -18.71
N LYS A 8 63.50 64.48 -19.75
CA LYS A 8 62.16 65.07 -19.68
C LYS A 8 61.03 64.00 -19.59
N VAL A 9 61.34 62.77 -20.01
CA VAL A 9 60.35 61.71 -20.06
C VAL A 9 60.36 60.94 -18.73
N MET A 10 61.51 60.62 -18.16
CA MET A 10 61.63 59.87 -16.89
C MET A 10 60.89 60.46 -15.72
N PRO A 11 60.86 61.77 -15.43
CA PRO A 11 60.13 62.38 -14.34
C PRO A 11 58.59 62.12 -14.49
N ARG A 12 58.11 62.18 -15.74
CA ARG A 12 56.64 61.94 -16.02
C ARG A 12 56.24 60.46 -15.75
N TYR A 13 57.09 59.53 -16.14
CA TYR A 13 56.87 58.11 -15.83
C TYR A 13 56.97 57.84 -14.32
N SER A 14 57.90 58.50 -13.63
CA SER A 14 58.04 58.40 -12.18
C SER A 14 56.76 58.90 -11.43
N VAL A 15 56.19 60.01 -11.88
CA VAL A 15 54.92 60.54 -11.31
C VAL A 15 53.79 59.58 -11.59
N ILE A 16 53.64 59.01 -12.77
CA ILE A 16 52.63 58.05 -13.11
C ILE A 16 52.82 56.78 -12.26
N ALA A 17 54.03 56.26 -12.11
CA ALA A 17 54.37 55.12 -11.31
C ALA A 17 54.00 55.34 -9.82
N ILE A 18 54.32 56.55 -9.28
CA ILE A 18 53.96 56.91 -7.90
C ILE A 18 52.43 56.92 -7.72
N ILE A 19 51.68 57.55 -8.66
CA ILE A 19 50.21 57.60 -8.60
C ILE A 19 49.65 56.20 -8.70
N MET A 20 50.09 55.32 -9.59
CA MET A 20 49.67 53.95 -9.70
C MET A 20 49.98 53.16 -8.44
N SER A 21 51.13 53.34 -7.83
CA SER A 21 51.50 52.70 -6.55
C SER A 21 50.59 53.14 -5.43
N LEU A 22 50.29 54.44 -5.33
CA LEU A 22 49.34 54.96 -4.35
C LEU A 22 47.93 54.39 -4.52
N VAL A 23 47.47 54.29 -5.76
CA VAL A 23 46.17 53.66 -6.06
C VAL A 23 46.20 52.17 -5.68
N ALA A 24 47.28 51.46 -6.02
CA ALA A 24 47.41 50.04 -5.62
C ALA A 24 47.37 49.85 -4.08
N VAL A 25 48.14 50.69 -3.36
CA VAL A 25 48.13 50.69 -1.87
C VAL A 25 46.74 51.00 -1.32
N ALA A 26 46.04 51.97 -1.88
CA ALA A 26 44.66 52.31 -1.49
C ALA A 26 43.70 51.18 -1.74
N VAL A 27 43.79 50.47 -2.88
CA VAL A 27 42.96 49.30 -3.21
C VAL A 27 43.26 48.16 -2.25
N ILE A 28 44.53 47.85 -2.01
CA ILE A 28 44.93 46.80 -1.05
C ILE A 28 44.47 47.17 0.36
N GLY A 29 44.67 48.40 0.83
CA GLY A 29 44.19 48.86 2.13
C GLY A 29 42.68 48.77 2.26
N LYS A 30 41.92 49.14 1.22
CA LYS A 30 40.45 48.99 1.20
C LYS A 30 40.02 47.54 1.21
N THR A 31 40.73 46.66 0.51
CA THR A 31 40.46 45.21 0.53
C THR A 31 40.71 44.64 1.92
N ILE A 32 41.84 44.95 2.55
CA ILE A 32 42.12 44.51 3.93
C ILE A 32 41.07 45.05 4.89
N TYR A 33 40.73 46.32 4.79
CA TYR A 33 39.66 46.92 5.61
C TYR A 33 38.34 46.19 5.45
N THR A 34 37.95 45.89 4.21
CA THR A 34 36.68 45.15 3.92
C THR A 34 36.72 43.72 4.47
N MET A 35 37.89 43.06 4.40
CA MET A 35 38.04 41.66 4.88
C MET A 35 38.15 41.56 6.41
N THR A 36 38.58 42.64 7.10
CA THR A 36 38.78 42.65 8.55
C THR A 36 37.73 43.48 9.28
N ALA A 37 37.82 44.79 9.34
CA ALA A 37 36.96 45.68 10.08
C ALA A 37 35.54 45.79 9.47
N GLY A 38 35.40 45.69 8.14
CA GLY A 38 34.13 45.71 7.42
C GLY A 38 33.45 44.33 7.35
N ARG A 39 34.10 43.26 7.81
CA ARG A 39 33.60 41.87 7.65
C ARG A 39 32.23 41.65 8.23
N THR A 40 31.98 42.10 9.44
CA THR A 40 30.67 41.95 10.11
C THR A 40 29.55 42.67 9.33
N TYR A 41 29.80 43.92 8.92
CA TYR A 41 28.86 44.68 8.13
C TYR A 41 28.52 43.98 6.81
N TRP A 42 29.53 43.50 6.06
CA TRP A 42 29.30 42.84 4.76
C TRP A 42 28.68 41.45 4.94
N LEU A 43 28.94 40.74 6.06
CA LEU A 43 28.23 39.51 6.41
C LEU A 43 26.77 39.76 6.74
N GLU A 44 26.45 40.85 7.44
CA GLU A 44 25.05 41.25 7.72
C GLU A 44 24.31 41.68 6.45
N VAL A 45 24.97 42.42 5.56
CA VAL A 45 24.44 42.76 4.24
C VAL A 45 24.22 41.52 3.40
N ALA A 46 25.13 40.56 3.39
CA ALA A 46 24.97 39.27 2.71
C ALA A 46 23.84 38.45 3.33
N ALA A 47 23.72 38.43 4.66
CA ALA A 47 22.62 37.77 5.35
C ALA A 47 21.27 38.43 5.11
N SER A 48 21.23 39.79 5.00
CA SER A 48 20.01 40.51 4.66
C SER A 48 19.56 40.31 3.23
N GLN A 49 20.49 40.05 2.30
CA GLN A 49 20.17 39.66 0.91
C GLN A 49 19.69 38.20 0.80
N LYS A 50 19.97 37.36 1.79
CA LYS A 50 19.47 35.98 1.88
C LYS A 50 18.03 35.86 2.39
N LYS A 51 17.35 36.95 2.73
CA LYS A 51 16.02 36.94 3.37
C LYS A 51 14.86 36.45 2.49
N ASP A 52 15.05 36.27 1.21
CA ASP A 52 14.01 35.77 0.29
C ASP A 52 14.26 34.29 -0.13
N SER A 53 14.72 33.45 0.80
CA SER A 53 14.79 32.02 0.54
C SER A 53 13.39 31.40 0.57
N VAL A 54 12.97 30.84 -0.54
CA VAL A 54 11.70 30.10 -0.69
C VAL A 54 12.03 28.60 -0.60
N THR A 55 11.40 27.95 0.35
CA THR A 55 11.49 26.48 0.47
C THR A 55 10.63 25.83 -0.61
N VAL A 56 11.24 25.00 -1.46
CA VAL A 56 10.53 24.18 -2.43
C VAL A 56 10.35 22.79 -1.87
N LYS A 57 9.09 22.36 -1.79
CA LYS A 57 8.74 21.03 -1.31
C LYS A 57 9.05 19.97 -2.36
N PRO A 58 9.60 18.81 -1.98
CA PRO A 58 9.75 17.65 -2.87
C PRO A 58 8.39 16.99 -3.12
N THR A 59 8.33 16.16 -4.15
CA THR A 59 7.19 15.25 -4.38
C THR A 59 7.28 14.09 -3.38
N ARG A 60 6.18 13.83 -2.67
CA ARG A 60 6.11 12.69 -1.75
C ARG A 60 6.02 11.39 -2.53
N GLY A 61 6.84 10.39 -2.19
CA GLY A 61 6.85 9.05 -2.80
C GLY A 61 5.50 8.34 -2.72
N ASN A 62 5.29 7.40 -3.62
CA ASN A 62 4.05 6.62 -3.70
C ASN A 62 4.08 5.42 -2.76
N ILE A 63 2.89 4.92 -2.40
CA ILE A 63 2.73 3.60 -1.78
C ILE A 63 2.02 2.71 -2.79
N LEU A 64 2.69 1.60 -3.14
CA LEU A 64 2.22 0.65 -4.13
C LEU A 64 1.86 -0.69 -3.50
N SER A 65 0.94 -1.42 -4.11
CA SER A 65 0.64 -2.82 -3.79
C SER A 65 1.79 -3.73 -4.19
N CYS A 66 1.71 -5.00 -3.82
CA CYS A 66 2.72 -6.00 -4.22
C CYS A 66 2.84 -6.20 -5.74
N ASN A 67 1.80 -5.82 -6.50
CA ASN A 67 1.70 -5.89 -7.95
C ASN A 67 1.93 -4.52 -8.64
N GLY A 68 2.40 -3.51 -7.91
CA GLY A 68 2.73 -2.19 -8.44
C GLY A 68 1.54 -1.25 -8.67
N GLN A 69 0.34 -1.57 -8.15
CA GLN A 69 -0.81 -0.68 -8.23
C GLN A 69 -0.69 0.46 -7.21
N LEU A 70 -1.05 1.67 -7.59
CA LEU A 70 -0.99 2.85 -6.73
C LEU A 70 -2.04 2.77 -5.62
N MET A 71 -1.62 2.60 -4.37
CA MET A 71 -2.49 2.64 -3.19
C MET A 71 -2.58 4.04 -2.58
N ALA A 72 -1.47 4.79 -2.60
CA ALA A 72 -1.46 6.21 -2.26
C ALA A 72 -0.45 6.94 -3.14
N SER A 73 -0.86 8.07 -3.73
CA SER A 73 -0.03 8.90 -4.60
C SER A 73 -0.28 10.37 -4.34
N SER A 74 0.75 11.21 -4.56
CA SER A 74 0.63 12.65 -4.47
C SER A 74 0.36 13.24 -5.85
N LEU A 75 -0.74 13.94 -5.98
CA LEU A 75 -1.11 14.68 -7.17
C LEU A 75 -1.12 16.17 -6.89
N PRO A 76 -0.63 17.01 -7.82
CA PRO A 76 -0.71 18.46 -7.65
C PRO A 76 -2.16 18.92 -7.71
N GLU A 77 -2.57 19.68 -6.71
CA GLU A 77 -3.82 20.43 -6.66
C GLU A 77 -3.51 21.91 -6.60
N PHE A 78 -4.39 22.73 -7.13
CA PHE A 78 -4.18 24.16 -7.26
C PHE A 78 -5.33 24.94 -6.62
N LYS A 79 -4.99 26.05 -5.94
CA LYS A 79 -5.94 27.13 -5.66
C LYS A 79 -5.60 28.29 -6.55
N VAL A 80 -6.59 28.82 -7.24
CA VAL A 80 -6.41 29.84 -8.26
C VAL A 80 -6.97 31.19 -7.79
N TYR A 81 -6.19 32.23 -8.04
CA TYR A 81 -6.47 33.57 -7.57
C TYR A 81 -6.25 34.63 -8.66
N MET A 82 -6.80 35.80 -8.45
CA MET A 82 -6.62 36.95 -9.29
C MET A 82 -6.08 38.12 -8.47
N ASP A 83 -5.02 38.77 -8.92
CA ASP A 83 -4.49 40.02 -8.45
C ASP A 83 -4.92 41.13 -9.43
N PHE A 84 -6.02 41.80 -9.10
CA PHE A 84 -6.56 42.88 -9.93
C PHE A 84 -5.72 44.16 -9.90
N ASN A 85 -4.90 44.31 -8.85
CA ASN A 85 -4.00 45.46 -8.77
C ASN A 85 -2.82 45.25 -9.74
N ALA A 86 -2.24 44.03 -9.82
CA ALA A 86 -1.20 43.69 -10.80
C ALA A 86 -1.72 43.79 -12.23
N LEU A 87 -2.97 43.36 -12.49
CA LEU A 87 -3.64 43.50 -13.79
C LEU A 87 -3.74 44.95 -14.25
N LYS A 88 -4.18 45.85 -13.39
CA LYS A 88 -4.29 47.30 -13.64
C LYS A 88 -2.91 47.93 -13.84
N ALA A 89 -1.94 47.60 -12.98
CA ALA A 89 -0.58 48.10 -13.10
C ALA A 89 0.12 47.67 -14.42
N ALA A 90 -0.31 46.55 -15.00
CA ALA A 90 0.15 46.07 -16.29
C ALA A 90 -0.56 46.72 -17.50
N GLY A 91 -1.60 47.51 -17.30
CA GLY A 91 -2.41 48.13 -18.36
C GLY A 91 -3.30 47.13 -19.14
N ASN A 92 -3.62 45.99 -18.56
CA ASN A 92 -4.46 44.95 -19.18
C ASN A 92 -5.89 44.92 -18.64
N ASP A 93 -6.28 45.92 -17.89
CA ASP A 93 -7.61 46.07 -17.28
C ASP A 93 -8.73 46.17 -18.30
N THR A 94 -8.53 46.97 -19.38
CA THR A 94 -9.50 47.09 -20.48
C THR A 94 -9.69 45.72 -21.17
N ALA A 95 -8.62 45.04 -21.50
CA ALA A 95 -8.67 43.72 -22.12
C ALA A 95 -9.37 42.66 -21.23
N PHE A 96 -9.24 42.80 -19.91
CA PHE A 96 -9.97 41.94 -18.96
C PHE A 96 -11.48 42.25 -18.98
N VAL A 97 -11.86 43.53 -18.94
CA VAL A 97 -13.28 43.93 -18.98
C VAL A 97 -13.93 43.49 -20.28
N ASP A 98 -13.24 43.63 -21.41
CA ASP A 98 -13.73 43.20 -22.73
C ASP A 98 -13.88 41.66 -22.80
N SER A 99 -12.99 40.93 -22.16
CA SER A 99 -13.00 39.46 -22.15
C SER A 99 -13.87 38.86 -21.07
N ILE A 100 -14.44 39.62 -20.15
CA ILE A 100 -15.13 39.09 -18.94
C ILE A 100 -16.29 38.14 -19.28
N ASN A 101 -17.01 38.38 -20.38
CA ASN A 101 -18.08 37.50 -20.82
C ASN A 101 -17.57 36.13 -21.27
N TYR A 102 -16.43 36.07 -21.95
CA TYR A 102 -15.79 34.82 -22.38
C TYR A 102 -15.19 34.08 -21.16
N ILE A 103 -14.52 34.79 -20.27
CA ILE A 103 -13.98 34.24 -19.02
C ILE A 103 -15.12 33.64 -18.18
N SER A 104 -16.20 34.34 -18.00
CA SER A 104 -17.35 33.92 -17.20
C SER A 104 -18.06 32.70 -17.80
N LYS A 105 -18.19 32.63 -19.12
CA LYS A 105 -18.69 31.42 -19.83
C LYS A 105 -17.75 30.26 -19.69
N GLY A 106 -16.44 30.50 -19.86
CA GLY A 106 -15.42 29.46 -19.69
C GLY A 106 -15.44 28.88 -18.27
N LEU A 107 -15.51 29.72 -17.25
CA LEU A 107 -15.62 29.27 -15.85
C LEU A 107 -16.94 28.55 -15.56
N ASN A 108 -18.05 28.95 -16.19
CA ASN A 108 -19.31 28.20 -16.06
C ASN A 108 -19.26 26.81 -16.73
N ASN A 109 -18.54 26.68 -17.85
CA ASN A 109 -18.35 25.36 -18.48
C ASN A 109 -17.49 24.43 -17.60
N ILE A 110 -16.50 24.98 -16.90
CA ILE A 110 -15.62 24.24 -15.99
C ILE A 110 -16.34 23.94 -14.68
N PHE A 111 -17.11 24.90 -14.15
CA PHE A 111 -17.86 24.79 -12.89
C PHE A 111 -19.37 25.05 -13.13
N PRO A 112 -20.11 24.04 -13.62
CA PRO A 112 -21.53 24.20 -13.99
C PRO A 112 -22.44 24.51 -12.79
N GLU A 113 -21.97 24.35 -11.56
CA GLU A 113 -22.71 24.67 -10.32
C GLU A 113 -23.00 26.14 -10.18
N LYS A 114 -22.22 27.03 -10.85
CA LYS A 114 -22.40 28.49 -10.82
C LYS A 114 -22.62 29.05 -12.22
N SER A 115 -23.61 29.91 -12.39
CA SER A 115 -23.91 30.50 -13.69
C SER A 115 -22.83 31.47 -14.17
N ALA A 116 -22.72 31.66 -15.49
CA ALA A 116 -21.84 32.69 -16.07
C ALA A 116 -22.09 34.08 -15.54
N ALA A 117 -23.37 34.43 -15.26
CA ALA A 117 -23.74 35.71 -14.63
C ALA A 117 -23.17 35.88 -13.20
N TYR A 118 -23.13 34.78 -12.45
CA TYR A 118 -22.50 34.75 -11.12
C TYR A 118 -21.00 35.04 -11.24
N PHE A 119 -20.26 34.32 -12.10
CA PHE A 119 -18.82 34.53 -12.26
C PHE A 119 -18.50 35.93 -12.74
N LYS A 120 -19.30 36.47 -13.67
CA LYS A 120 -19.15 37.87 -14.12
C LYS A 120 -19.27 38.85 -12.97
N LYS A 121 -20.36 38.77 -12.19
CA LYS A 121 -20.58 39.63 -11.02
C LYS A 121 -19.45 39.50 -9.99
N TYR A 122 -19.08 38.27 -9.67
CA TYR A 122 -18.07 37.95 -8.68
C TYR A 122 -16.67 38.47 -9.05
N LEU A 123 -16.22 38.25 -10.29
CA LEU A 123 -14.93 38.77 -10.77
C LEU A 123 -14.92 40.29 -10.88
N MET A 124 -16.03 40.92 -11.32
CA MET A 124 -16.13 42.36 -11.38
C MET A 124 -16.14 42.98 -9.97
N GLU A 125 -16.70 42.33 -8.97
CA GLU A 125 -16.62 42.79 -7.56
C GLU A 125 -15.16 42.81 -7.09
N GLY A 126 -14.36 41.76 -7.37
CA GLY A 126 -12.94 41.72 -7.06
C GLY A 126 -12.16 42.80 -7.81
N TYR A 127 -12.50 43.04 -9.07
CA TYR A 127 -11.91 44.10 -9.89
C TYR A 127 -12.15 45.49 -9.34
N HIS A 128 -13.39 45.83 -8.90
CA HIS A 128 -13.71 47.11 -8.29
C HIS A 128 -13.07 47.31 -6.92
N LYS A 129 -12.89 46.22 -6.15
CA LYS A 129 -12.18 46.23 -4.86
C LYS A 129 -10.65 46.26 -4.99
N GLU A 130 -10.10 46.19 -6.21
CA GLU A 130 -8.66 46.13 -6.48
C GLU A 130 -7.94 45.08 -5.64
N SER A 131 -8.62 43.95 -5.43
CA SER A 131 -8.11 42.90 -4.57
C SER A 131 -6.82 42.30 -5.12
N LYS A 132 -5.81 42.13 -4.25
CA LYS A 132 -4.53 41.51 -4.60
C LYS A 132 -4.57 39.97 -4.55
N HIS A 133 -5.60 39.42 -3.92
CA HIS A 133 -5.71 37.97 -3.71
C HIS A 133 -7.19 37.55 -3.70
N TRP A 134 -7.81 37.58 -4.87
CA TRP A 134 -9.21 37.23 -5.07
C TRP A 134 -9.32 35.80 -5.55
N ALA A 135 -9.89 34.89 -4.75
CA ALA A 135 -10.03 33.47 -5.15
C ALA A 135 -11.01 33.36 -6.33
N ILE A 136 -10.61 32.79 -7.43
CA ILE A 136 -11.47 32.48 -8.58
C ILE A 136 -12.41 31.33 -8.23
N TRP A 137 -11.89 30.34 -7.51
CA TRP A 137 -12.63 29.21 -6.96
C TRP A 137 -12.17 28.91 -5.53
N ASN A 138 -13.09 28.58 -4.64
CA ASN A 138 -12.78 28.42 -3.22
C ASN A 138 -12.13 27.07 -2.89
N GLU A 139 -12.40 26.05 -3.70
CA GLU A 139 -11.88 24.70 -3.50
C GLU A 139 -10.58 24.49 -4.27
N ARG A 140 -9.86 23.43 -3.94
CA ARG A 140 -8.70 23.00 -4.70
C ARG A 140 -9.16 22.29 -5.97
N ILE A 141 -8.46 22.53 -7.06
CA ILE A 141 -8.74 21.96 -8.38
C ILE A 141 -7.56 21.07 -8.82
N ASP A 142 -7.86 20.07 -9.64
CA ASP A 142 -6.84 19.21 -10.22
C ASP A 142 -6.06 19.92 -11.36
N TYR A 143 -5.02 19.24 -11.84
CA TYR A 143 -4.15 19.78 -12.90
C TYR A 143 -4.88 20.05 -14.22
N ASN A 144 -5.84 19.20 -14.60
CA ASN A 144 -6.56 19.35 -15.86
C ASN A 144 -7.46 20.58 -15.80
N THR A 145 -8.26 20.71 -14.75
CA THR A 145 -9.09 21.87 -14.47
C THR A 145 -8.27 23.16 -14.37
N PHE A 146 -7.10 23.09 -13.71
CA PHE A 146 -6.17 24.22 -13.67
C PHE A 146 -5.71 24.65 -15.08
N LYS A 147 -5.36 23.69 -15.95
CA LYS A 147 -4.96 23.97 -17.33
C LYS A 147 -6.08 24.56 -18.16
N GLU A 148 -7.30 24.09 -17.98
CA GLU A 148 -8.49 24.66 -18.63
C GLU A 148 -8.70 26.11 -18.20
N ILE A 149 -8.64 26.44 -16.91
CA ILE A 149 -8.72 27.83 -16.41
C ILE A 149 -7.57 28.67 -16.96
N GLN A 150 -6.33 28.14 -16.92
CA GLN A 150 -5.16 28.84 -17.44
C GLN A 150 -5.28 29.19 -18.93
N SER A 151 -6.03 28.39 -19.70
CA SER A 151 -6.23 28.61 -21.14
C SER A 151 -7.23 29.74 -21.46
N LEU A 152 -7.99 30.21 -20.47
CA LEU A 152 -8.97 31.30 -20.66
C LEU A 152 -8.29 32.62 -21.04
N PRO A 153 -9.01 33.53 -21.72
CA PRO A 153 -8.48 34.84 -22.08
C PRO A 153 -7.88 35.57 -20.87
N ILE A 154 -6.75 36.22 -21.08
CA ILE A 154 -5.96 36.94 -20.04
C ILE A 154 -5.21 35.95 -19.10
N PHE A 155 -5.82 34.86 -18.63
CA PHE A 155 -5.21 33.95 -17.65
C PHE A 155 -4.00 33.17 -18.19
N HIS A 156 -3.88 33.04 -19.52
CA HIS A 156 -2.71 32.42 -20.16
C HIS A 156 -1.44 33.32 -20.13
N LEU A 157 -1.60 34.60 -19.81
CA LEU A 157 -0.47 35.54 -19.70
C LEU A 157 0.30 35.29 -18.40
N SER A 158 1.53 35.78 -18.33
CA SER A 158 2.32 35.71 -17.10
C SER A 158 1.61 36.40 -15.94
N LYS A 159 1.81 35.94 -14.71
CA LYS A 159 1.17 36.48 -13.49
C LYS A 159 1.31 37.99 -13.31
N TYR A 160 2.42 38.58 -13.81
CA TYR A 160 2.68 40.01 -13.75
C TYR A 160 1.86 40.83 -14.78
N LYS A 161 1.36 40.19 -15.83
CA LYS A 161 0.54 40.79 -16.86
C LYS A 161 -0.95 40.50 -16.65
N SER A 162 -1.27 39.31 -16.22
CA SER A 162 -2.65 38.85 -16.03
C SER A 162 -3.18 39.07 -14.62
N GLY A 163 -2.29 39.13 -13.61
CA GLY A 163 -2.70 39.03 -12.21
C GLY A 163 -3.14 37.61 -11.81
N PHE A 164 -3.27 36.68 -12.76
CA PHE A 164 -3.63 35.30 -12.47
C PHE A 164 -2.44 34.59 -11.81
N HIS A 165 -2.67 34.06 -10.62
CA HIS A 165 -1.68 33.31 -9.85
C HIS A 165 -2.34 32.15 -9.10
N TRP A 166 -1.53 31.23 -8.63
CA TRP A 166 -1.98 30.03 -7.96
C TRP A 166 -1.04 29.60 -6.86
N ASP A 167 -1.61 28.89 -5.90
CA ASP A 167 -0.86 28.12 -4.91
C ASP A 167 -0.97 26.63 -5.26
N GLU A 168 0.16 25.96 -5.29
CA GLU A 168 0.25 24.52 -5.55
C GLU A 168 0.29 23.74 -4.24
N PHE A 169 -0.51 22.69 -4.18
CA PHE A 169 -0.62 21.78 -3.05
C PHE A 169 -0.42 20.35 -3.54
N ASN A 170 0.32 19.56 -2.80
CA ASN A 170 0.41 18.13 -3.04
C ASN A 170 -0.73 17.42 -2.29
N ALA A 171 -1.79 17.05 -3.00
CA ALA A 171 -2.88 16.27 -2.43
C ALA A 171 -2.54 14.79 -2.42
N ARG A 172 -2.68 14.17 -1.25
CA ARG A 172 -2.51 12.73 -1.13
C ARG A 172 -3.79 12.02 -1.55
N ARG A 173 -3.76 11.33 -2.68
CA ARG A 173 -4.91 10.60 -3.25
C ARG A 173 -4.73 9.10 -3.07
N ARG A 174 -5.83 8.42 -2.77
CA ARG A 174 -5.92 6.96 -2.67
C ARG A 174 -6.88 6.47 -3.76
N PRO A 175 -6.36 5.90 -4.87
CA PRO A 175 -7.19 5.46 -5.99
C PRO A 175 -8.23 4.40 -5.61
N PHE A 176 -7.93 3.57 -4.59
CA PHE A 176 -8.83 2.54 -4.07
C PHE A 176 -9.67 3.02 -2.86
N GLY A 177 -9.81 4.32 -2.66
CA GLY A 177 -10.67 4.90 -1.62
C GLY A 177 -10.26 4.53 -0.20
N SER A 178 -11.16 3.87 0.54
CA SER A 178 -10.96 3.47 1.94
C SER A 178 -10.18 2.16 2.12
N LEU A 179 -9.84 1.47 1.04
CA LEU A 179 -9.22 0.14 1.09
C LEU A 179 -7.90 0.16 1.88
N ALA A 180 -7.81 -0.65 2.95
CA ALA A 180 -6.67 -0.72 3.88
C ALA A 180 -6.24 0.66 4.42
N GLN A 181 -7.19 1.57 4.61
CA GLN A 181 -6.92 2.98 4.93
C GLN A 181 -6.02 3.14 6.17
N ARG A 182 -6.28 2.40 7.23
CA ARG A 182 -5.52 2.53 8.48
C ARG A 182 -4.15 1.88 8.43
N THR A 183 -3.97 0.94 7.53
CA THR A 183 -2.66 0.29 7.30
C THR A 183 -1.80 1.11 6.36
N ILE A 184 -2.34 1.54 5.21
CA ILE A 184 -1.63 2.46 4.31
C ILE A 184 -1.37 3.79 5.02
N GLY A 185 -2.38 4.32 5.67
CA GLY A 185 -2.26 5.54 6.44
C GLY A 185 -2.96 6.73 5.83
N ASP A 186 -2.87 7.85 6.54
CA ASP A 186 -3.53 9.09 6.22
C ASP A 186 -2.65 10.29 6.52
N MET A 187 -2.98 11.44 5.91
CA MET A 187 -2.29 12.71 6.09
C MET A 187 -3.18 13.73 6.79
N PHE A 188 -2.59 14.63 7.57
CA PHE A 188 -3.29 15.84 8.01
C PHE A 188 -3.38 16.81 6.83
N GLY A 189 -4.56 16.95 6.24
CA GLY A 189 -4.77 17.66 4.98
C GLY A 189 -4.25 19.10 4.92
N ALA A 190 -4.15 19.81 6.06
CA ALA A 190 -3.65 21.18 6.11
C ALA A 190 -2.13 21.30 6.29
N LYS A 191 -1.43 20.26 6.79
CA LYS A 191 -0.04 20.36 7.24
C LYS A 191 0.94 19.48 6.49
N ASP A 192 0.49 18.70 5.51
CA ASP A 192 1.35 17.76 4.77
C ASP A 192 2.17 16.84 5.72
N THR A 193 1.52 16.40 6.80
CA THR A 193 2.12 15.59 7.86
C THR A 193 1.40 14.26 7.94
N ALA A 194 2.14 13.18 7.97
CA ALA A 194 1.59 11.84 8.09
C ALA A 194 0.91 11.64 9.46
N ARG A 195 -0.24 10.94 9.47
CA ARG A 195 -1.08 10.77 10.67
C ARG A 195 -0.98 9.36 11.24
N CYS A 196 -0.97 8.34 10.42
CA CYS A 196 -1.01 6.94 10.84
C CYS A 196 -0.51 6.00 9.73
N GLY A 197 -0.45 4.71 10.05
CA GLY A 197 -0.13 3.63 9.11
C GLY A 197 1.29 3.70 8.54
N LEU A 198 1.50 3.12 7.36
CA LEU A 198 2.78 3.14 6.66
C LEU A 198 3.19 4.55 6.26
N GLU A 199 2.23 5.46 5.97
CA GLU A 199 2.50 6.87 5.74
C GLU A 199 3.31 7.49 6.88
N LEU A 200 2.95 7.20 8.13
CA LEU A 200 3.65 7.71 9.30
C LEU A 200 4.94 6.95 9.60
N SER A 201 4.90 5.62 9.52
CA SER A 201 6.06 4.78 9.84
C SER A 201 7.24 4.99 8.90
N TYR A 202 6.95 5.33 7.64
CA TYR A 202 7.95 5.58 6.59
C TYR A 202 7.96 7.04 6.12
N ASP A 203 7.47 7.97 6.96
CA ASP A 203 7.37 9.38 6.58
C ASP A 203 8.70 10.00 6.13
N SER A 204 9.79 9.68 6.81
CA SER A 204 11.13 10.17 6.47
C SER A 204 11.60 9.76 5.08
N ILE A 205 11.15 8.59 4.60
CA ILE A 205 11.48 8.04 3.28
C ILE A 205 10.56 8.63 2.21
N LEU A 206 9.24 8.65 2.52
CA LEU A 206 8.23 9.13 1.60
C LEU A 206 8.29 10.65 1.38
N ARG A 207 8.61 11.42 2.41
CA ARG A 207 8.54 12.88 2.38
C ARG A 207 9.61 13.52 1.50
N GLY A 208 10.78 12.89 1.36
CA GLY A 208 11.94 13.49 0.67
C GLY A 208 12.59 14.64 1.45
N THR A 209 13.37 15.47 0.74
CA THR A 209 14.11 16.58 1.34
C THR A 209 13.79 17.88 0.62
N ASN A 210 13.43 18.91 1.37
CA ASN A 210 13.11 20.23 0.82
C ASN A 210 14.32 20.86 0.10
N GLY A 211 14.04 21.50 -1.01
CA GLY A 211 14.99 22.38 -1.69
C GLY A 211 14.91 23.83 -1.19
N ILE A 212 15.93 24.61 -1.52
CA ILE A 212 16.02 26.04 -1.21
C ILE A 212 16.27 26.81 -2.50
N ILE A 213 15.39 27.77 -2.81
CA ILE A 213 15.52 28.67 -3.93
C ILE A 213 15.63 30.10 -3.38
N HIS A 214 16.61 30.84 -3.85
CA HIS A 214 16.72 32.28 -3.57
C HIS A 214 16.18 33.08 -4.75
N ARG A 215 15.31 34.04 -4.44
CA ARG A 215 14.89 35.05 -5.41
C ARG A 215 15.88 36.20 -5.46
N ARG A 216 16.58 36.34 -6.56
CA ARG A 216 17.50 37.47 -6.80
C ARG A 216 16.91 38.41 -7.85
N LYS A 217 16.83 39.69 -7.48
CA LYS A 217 16.44 40.72 -8.44
C LYS A 217 17.62 41.01 -9.35
N VAL A 218 17.50 40.70 -10.64
CA VAL A 218 18.49 41.01 -11.66
C VAL A 218 17.85 42.01 -12.63
N ARG A 219 18.31 43.28 -12.58
CA ARG A 219 17.66 44.41 -13.22
C ARG A 219 16.19 44.54 -12.77
N ASN A 220 15.21 44.47 -13.68
CA ASN A 220 13.80 44.58 -13.35
C ASN A 220 13.07 43.21 -13.29
N LYS A 221 13.83 42.10 -13.25
CA LYS A 221 13.25 40.72 -13.16
C LYS A 221 13.76 40.01 -11.92
N PHE A 222 12.89 39.22 -11.29
CA PHE A 222 13.32 38.29 -10.27
C PHE A 222 13.70 36.96 -10.94
N LEU A 223 14.92 36.52 -10.68
CA LEU A 223 15.43 35.20 -11.08
C LEU A 223 15.41 34.28 -9.83
N ASP A 224 14.79 33.10 -9.98
CA ASP A 224 14.83 32.06 -8.97
C ASP A 224 16.13 31.28 -9.18
N ILE A 225 17.07 31.38 -8.24
CA ILE A 225 18.34 30.66 -8.22
C ILE A 225 18.20 29.52 -7.25
N THR A 226 18.33 28.28 -7.74
CA THR A 226 18.27 27.08 -6.91
C THR A 226 19.61 26.88 -6.18
N ASP A 227 19.63 27.05 -4.87
CA ASP A 227 20.80 26.76 -4.04
C ASP A 227 20.92 25.26 -3.79
N THR A 228 19.81 24.65 -3.40
CA THR A 228 19.71 23.22 -3.15
C THR A 228 18.45 22.69 -3.82
N PRO A 229 18.55 21.79 -4.80
CA PRO A 229 17.38 21.21 -5.43
C PRO A 229 16.60 20.34 -4.43
N PRO A 230 15.26 20.30 -4.50
CA PRO A 230 14.47 19.34 -3.71
C PRO A 230 14.83 17.91 -4.13
N ILE A 231 14.83 17.02 -3.16
CA ILE A 231 15.05 15.59 -3.40
C ILE A 231 13.74 14.87 -3.14
N ASP A 232 13.11 14.32 -4.18
CA ASP A 232 11.85 13.61 -4.07
C ASP A 232 11.95 12.40 -3.17
N GLY A 233 10.82 12.06 -2.54
CA GLY A 233 10.67 10.88 -1.71
C GLY A 233 10.81 9.59 -2.50
N ALA A 234 11.12 8.50 -1.82
CA ALA A 234 11.17 7.18 -2.42
C ALA A 234 9.79 6.49 -2.33
N ASP A 235 9.48 5.64 -3.31
CA ASP A 235 8.28 4.84 -3.36
C ASP A 235 8.41 3.60 -2.49
N ILE A 236 7.31 3.17 -1.87
CA ILE A 236 7.23 1.96 -1.05
C ILE A 236 6.37 0.93 -1.77
N ILE A 237 6.94 -0.25 -2.03
CA ILE A 237 6.20 -1.42 -2.51
C ILE A 237 5.81 -2.25 -1.30
N THR A 238 4.52 -2.35 -1.04
CA THR A 238 3.95 -3.13 0.07
C THR A 238 3.83 -4.60 -0.29
N THR A 239 3.46 -5.43 0.69
CA THR A 239 3.10 -6.83 0.47
C THR A 239 1.61 -7.02 0.17
N ILE A 240 0.80 -5.96 0.32
CA ILE A 240 -0.65 -6.00 0.15
C ILE A 240 -1.02 -6.26 -1.30
N ASP A 241 -1.92 -7.21 -1.50
CA ASP A 241 -2.56 -7.50 -2.78
C ASP A 241 -3.95 -6.86 -2.79
N VAL A 242 -4.18 -5.93 -3.73
CA VAL A 242 -5.44 -5.17 -3.79
C VAL A 242 -6.64 -6.08 -3.99
N SER A 243 -6.49 -7.14 -4.78
CA SER A 243 -7.60 -8.07 -5.06
C SER A 243 -7.96 -8.90 -3.84
N MET A 244 -6.96 -9.38 -3.09
CA MET A 244 -7.19 -10.10 -1.83
C MET A 244 -7.74 -9.18 -0.74
N GLN A 245 -7.27 -7.94 -0.69
CA GLN A 245 -7.74 -6.93 0.27
C GLN A 245 -9.22 -6.59 0.02
N ASP A 246 -9.61 -6.32 -1.23
CA ASP A 246 -11.00 -6.04 -1.61
C ASP A 246 -11.93 -7.24 -1.33
N LEU A 247 -11.47 -8.45 -1.66
CA LEU A 247 -12.20 -9.68 -1.36
C LEU A 247 -12.42 -9.86 0.15
N ALA A 248 -11.37 -9.66 0.94
CA ALA A 248 -11.46 -9.82 2.40
C ALA A 248 -12.38 -8.76 3.04
N GLU A 249 -12.30 -7.51 2.53
CA GLU A 249 -13.14 -6.41 3.01
C GLU A 249 -14.62 -6.66 2.71
N ARG A 250 -14.95 -7.08 1.48
CA ARG A 250 -16.33 -7.41 1.10
C ARG A 250 -16.88 -8.57 1.91
N ALA A 251 -16.13 -9.67 2.01
CA ALA A 251 -16.58 -10.84 2.76
C ALA A 251 -16.84 -10.52 4.24
N LEU A 252 -15.99 -9.67 4.84
CA LEU A 252 -16.18 -9.24 6.23
C LEU A 252 -17.36 -8.27 6.36
N LEU A 253 -17.49 -7.30 5.45
CA LEU A 253 -18.54 -6.30 5.48
C LEU A 253 -19.93 -6.92 5.32
N ASP A 254 -20.07 -7.89 4.41
CA ASP A 254 -21.33 -8.60 4.17
C ASP A 254 -21.79 -9.33 5.43
N GLU A 255 -20.89 -10.02 6.12
CA GLU A 255 -21.19 -10.70 7.38
C GLU A 255 -21.51 -9.73 8.52
N LEU A 256 -20.77 -8.61 8.63
CA LEU A 256 -21.02 -7.60 9.67
C LEU A 256 -22.39 -6.93 9.52
N LYS A 257 -22.85 -6.76 8.28
CA LYS A 257 -24.17 -6.18 7.95
C LYS A 257 -25.33 -7.17 8.10
N ASP A 258 -25.06 -8.48 8.21
CA ASP A 258 -26.12 -9.47 8.46
C ASP A 258 -26.85 -9.12 9.77
N PRO A 259 -28.19 -8.99 9.75
CA PRO A 259 -28.99 -8.66 10.95
C PRO A 259 -28.77 -9.61 12.12
N ASN A 260 -28.46 -10.90 11.86
CA ASN A 260 -28.18 -11.88 12.90
C ASN A 260 -26.79 -11.70 13.53
N VAL A 261 -25.86 -11.09 12.81
CA VAL A 261 -24.52 -10.79 13.30
C VAL A 261 -24.48 -9.41 13.93
N ASN A 262 -24.83 -8.38 13.17
CA ASN A 262 -24.84 -6.99 13.61
C ASN A 262 -23.56 -6.63 14.40
N GLY A 263 -22.41 -6.87 13.78
CA GLY A 263 -21.10 -6.75 14.42
C GLY A 263 -20.74 -5.30 14.73
N ASN A 264 -20.03 -5.08 15.82
CA ASN A 264 -19.53 -3.75 16.19
C ASN A 264 -18.16 -3.46 15.57
N VAL A 265 -17.29 -4.48 15.56
CA VAL A 265 -15.94 -4.41 14.99
C VAL A 265 -15.67 -5.71 14.22
N GLY A 266 -15.03 -5.59 13.06
CA GLY A 266 -14.57 -6.71 12.27
C GLY A 266 -13.09 -6.56 11.90
N VAL A 267 -12.36 -7.67 11.97
CA VAL A 267 -10.96 -7.78 11.54
C VAL A 267 -10.79 -9.00 10.65
N ALA A 268 -10.11 -8.87 9.53
CA ALA A 268 -9.67 -10.00 8.72
C ALA A 268 -8.23 -9.76 8.28
N ILE A 269 -7.37 -10.78 8.43
CA ILE A 269 -5.96 -10.71 8.01
C ILE A 269 -5.65 -11.95 7.21
N VAL A 270 -5.02 -11.77 6.04
CA VAL A 270 -4.51 -12.86 5.20
C VAL A 270 -2.99 -12.72 5.10
N MET A 271 -2.28 -13.82 5.36
CA MET A 271 -0.82 -13.89 5.34
C MET A 271 -0.34 -15.03 4.44
N GLU A 272 0.68 -14.78 3.65
CA GLU A 272 1.34 -15.80 2.85
C GLU A 272 2.24 -16.68 3.75
N VAL A 273 2.04 -17.99 3.71
CA VAL A 273 2.68 -18.93 4.64
C VAL A 273 4.19 -18.90 4.54
N ALA A 274 4.74 -18.97 3.34
CA ALA A 274 6.18 -19.12 3.12
C ALA A 274 6.99 -17.87 3.48
N THR A 275 6.39 -16.68 3.36
CA THR A 275 7.12 -15.40 3.46
C THR A 275 6.76 -14.57 4.68
N GLY A 276 5.59 -14.79 5.27
CA GLY A 276 5.02 -13.91 6.29
C GLY A 276 4.45 -12.60 5.72
N ASP A 277 4.28 -12.50 4.40
CA ASP A 277 3.72 -11.32 3.75
C ASP A 277 2.26 -11.14 4.11
N VAL A 278 1.91 -10.01 4.67
CA VAL A 278 0.51 -9.63 4.88
C VAL A 278 -0.07 -9.20 3.55
N LYS A 279 -0.94 -10.04 2.98
CA LYS A 279 -1.59 -9.81 1.67
C LYS A 279 -2.87 -9.00 1.78
N ALA A 280 -3.59 -9.16 2.89
CA ALA A 280 -4.76 -8.36 3.21
C ALA A 280 -4.84 -8.11 4.71
N ILE A 281 -5.31 -6.93 5.09
CA ILE A 281 -5.55 -6.53 6.48
C ILE A 281 -6.71 -5.55 6.52
N VAL A 282 -7.83 -5.98 7.05
CA VAL A 282 -9.10 -5.27 7.10
C VAL A 282 -9.46 -4.97 8.54
N ASN A 283 -9.89 -3.73 8.79
CA ASN A 283 -10.33 -3.27 10.10
C ASN A 283 -11.60 -2.45 9.91
N LEU A 284 -12.74 -2.94 10.34
CA LEU A 284 -14.03 -2.28 10.17
C LEU A 284 -14.68 -2.00 11.52
N ASP A 285 -15.01 -0.74 11.77
CA ASP A 285 -15.78 -0.26 12.91
C ASP A 285 -17.17 0.17 12.46
N LYS A 286 -18.20 -0.21 13.20
CA LYS A 286 -19.55 0.31 13.03
C LYS A 286 -19.60 1.74 13.56
N CYS A 287 -19.81 2.72 12.68
CA CYS A 287 -19.90 4.12 13.02
C CYS A 287 -21.33 4.50 13.52
N SER A 288 -21.46 5.70 14.09
CA SER A 288 -22.73 6.21 14.61
C SER A 288 -23.83 6.39 13.56
N ASP A 289 -23.46 6.52 12.29
CA ASP A 289 -24.37 6.57 11.13
C ASP A 289 -24.81 5.19 10.63
N GLY A 290 -24.33 4.11 11.27
CA GLY A 290 -24.59 2.73 10.89
C GLY A 290 -23.67 2.15 9.82
N GLU A 291 -22.84 2.98 9.19
CA GLU A 291 -21.88 2.55 8.19
C GLU A 291 -20.60 1.99 8.82
N TYR A 292 -19.91 1.11 8.09
CA TYR A 292 -18.65 0.51 8.51
C TYR A 292 -17.47 1.21 7.84
N ARG A 293 -16.48 1.63 8.66
CA ARG A 293 -15.26 2.31 8.18
C ARG A 293 -14.05 1.86 8.98
N GLU A 294 -12.87 1.98 8.41
CA GLU A 294 -11.63 1.81 9.14
C GLU A 294 -11.35 3.03 10.04
N VAL A 295 -11.61 2.91 11.35
CA VAL A 295 -11.34 3.96 12.35
C VAL A 295 -10.03 3.70 13.07
N LYS A 296 -9.77 2.44 13.44
CA LYS A 296 -8.58 1.99 14.16
C LYS A 296 -7.98 0.75 13.50
N ASN A 297 -6.66 0.54 13.60
CA ASN A 297 -6.03 -0.69 13.15
C ASN A 297 -6.08 -1.76 14.27
N HIS A 298 -7.26 -2.36 14.46
CA HIS A 298 -7.52 -3.39 15.46
C HIS A 298 -6.64 -4.62 15.29
N ALA A 299 -6.31 -4.97 14.05
CA ALA A 299 -5.50 -6.13 13.69
C ALA A 299 -4.15 -6.18 14.42
N VAL A 300 -3.55 -5.01 14.66
CA VAL A 300 -2.21 -4.89 15.26
C VAL A 300 -2.21 -4.26 16.65
N SER A 301 -3.28 -3.54 17.02
CA SER A 301 -3.31 -2.75 18.26
C SER A 301 -4.15 -3.35 19.39
N ASP A 302 -5.15 -4.18 19.07
CA ASP A 302 -6.09 -4.66 20.07
C ASP A 302 -5.53 -5.82 20.86
N LEU A 303 -5.33 -5.59 22.14
CA LEU A 303 -4.93 -6.61 23.09
C LEU A 303 -6.18 -7.30 23.64
N LEU A 304 -6.55 -8.43 23.04
CA LEU A 304 -7.76 -9.18 23.35
C LEU A 304 -7.42 -10.54 23.94
N GLU A 305 -8.35 -11.09 24.73
CA GLU A 305 -8.33 -12.48 25.12
C GLU A 305 -8.78 -13.33 23.92
N PRO A 306 -7.87 -14.12 23.30
CA PRO A 306 -8.19 -14.82 22.04
C PRO A 306 -9.21 -15.95 22.18
N GLY A 307 -9.46 -16.39 23.42
CA GLY A 307 -10.37 -17.49 23.72
C GLY A 307 -9.94 -18.81 23.07
N SER A 308 -10.91 -19.58 22.57
CA SER A 308 -10.68 -20.96 22.12
C SER A 308 -9.68 -21.16 20.98
N VAL A 309 -9.29 -20.12 20.24
CA VAL A 309 -8.19 -20.25 19.26
C VAL A 309 -6.83 -20.48 19.95
N PHE A 310 -6.70 -20.05 21.20
CA PHE A 310 -5.52 -20.31 22.03
C PHE A 310 -5.37 -21.78 22.45
N LYS A 311 -6.46 -22.57 22.50
CA LYS A 311 -6.41 -24.00 22.86
C LYS A 311 -5.48 -24.81 21.98
N THR A 312 -5.28 -24.38 20.73
CA THR A 312 -4.31 -24.96 19.83
C THR A 312 -2.90 -24.89 20.40
N ALA A 313 -2.51 -23.73 20.94
CA ALA A 313 -1.21 -23.57 21.58
C ALA A 313 -1.09 -24.42 22.86
N SER A 314 -2.14 -24.46 23.66
CA SER A 314 -2.17 -25.28 24.90
C SER A 314 -1.95 -26.77 24.61
N ILE A 315 -2.65 -27.30 23.61
CA ILE A 315 -2.50 -28.70 23.22
C ILE A 315 -1.17 -28.95 22.53
N MET A 316 -0.66 -27.98 21.73
CA MET A 316 0.69 -28.12 21.17
C MET A 316 1.77 -28.19 22.25
N THR A 317 1.71 -27.36 23.27
CA THR A 317 2.69 -27.35 24.37
C THR A 317 2.77 -28.71 25.04
N ILE A 318 1.63 -29.32 25.40
CA ILE A 318 1.64 -30.59 26.12
C ILE A 318 2.04 -31.77 25.21
N LEU A 319 1.68 -31.75 23.93
CA LEU A 319 2.13 -32.73 22.93
C LEU A 319 3.64 -32.63 22.69
N ASP A 320 4.17 -31.39 22.61
CA ASP A 320 5.59 -31.16 22.37
C ASP A 320 6.45 -31.57 23.56
N ASP A 321 5.96 -31.37 24.79
CA ASP A 321 6.58 -31.89 26.01
C ASP A 321 6.54 -33.43 26.11
N GLY A 322 5.71 -34.10 25.29
CA GLY A 322 5.55 -35.56 25.31
C GLY A 322 4.87 -36.09 26.54
N LEU A 323 4.11 -35.24 27.26
CA LEU A 323 3.37 -35.63 28.49
C LEU A 323 2.10 -36.41 28.17
N VAL A 324 1.56 -36.23 27.00
CA VAL A 324 0.39 -36.95 26.47
C VAL A 324 0.58 -37.23 24.98
N ASP A 325 -0.19 -38.16 24.45
CA ASP A 325 -0.31 -38.44 23.02
C ASP A 325 -1.73 -38.17 22.50
N THR A 326 -1.97 -38.40 21.22
CA THR A 326 -3.29 -38.17 20.60
C THR A 326 -4.37 -39.18 21.03
N MET A 327 -4.00 -40.27 21.71
CA MET A 327 -4.93 -41.26 22.24
C MET A 327 -5.35 -40.94 23.69
N TYR A 328 -4.70 -39.94 24.33
CA TYR A 328 -5.01 -39.54 25.69
C TYR A 328 -6.47 -39.16 25.84
N THR A 329 -7.10 -39.66 26.89
CA THR A 329 -8.52 -39.42 27.21
C THR A 329 -8.70 -38.58 28.47
N VAL A 330 -9.73 -37.73 28.47
CA VAL A 330 -10.07 -36.88 29.58
C VAL A 330 -11.59 -36.90 29.85
N GLN A 331 -11.94 -36.99 31.14
CA GLN A 331 -13.32 -36.88 31.56
C GLN A 331 -13.75 -35.43 31.55
N THR A 332 -14.86 -35.10 30.88
CA THR A 332 -15.48 -33.75 30.90
C THR A 332 -16.81 -33.75 31.64
N GLY A 333 -17.27 -34.92 32.01
CA GLY A 333 -18.52 -35.11 32.79
C GLY A 333 -19.76 -34.54 32.09
N PRO A 334 -20.74 -34.04 32.83
CA PRO A 334 -21.99 -33.52 32.30
C PRO A 334 -21.83 -32.08 31.69
N GLY A 335 -20.61 -31.65 31.40
CA GLY A 335 -20.36 -30.35 30.79
C GLY A 335 -20.19 -29.19 31.77
N VAL A 336 -20.11 -29.48 33.07
CA VAL A 336 -19.73 -28.53 34.15
C VAL A 336 -18.70 -29.21 35.03
N TRP A 337 -17.61 -28.49 35.29
CA TRP A 337 -16.52 -28.97 36.15
C TRP A 337 -16.03 -27.85 37.07
N ASN A 338 -16.05 -28.10 38.38
CA ASN A 338 -15.59 -27.15 39.37
C ASN A 338 -14.04 -27.15 39.37
N MET A 339 -13.43 -25.99 39.08
CA MET A 339 -12.00 -25.75 39.15
C MET A 339 -11.70 -24.66 40.18
N TYR A 340 -11.19 -25.05 41.32
CA TYR A 340 -10.78 -24.14 42.39
C TYR A 340 -11.89 -23.16 42.82
N GLY A 341 -13.11 -23.67 42.99
CA GLY A 341 -14.26 -22.87 43.42
C GLY A 341 -14.98 -22.10 42.29
N ARG A 342 -14.55 -22.26 41.03
CA ARG A 342 -15.23 -21.71 39.85
C ARG A 342 -15.62 -22.79 38.85
N ASP A 343 -16.83 -22.69 38.33
CA ASP A 343 -17.35 -23.62 37.35
C ASP A 343 -16.82 -23.32 35.96
N MET A 344 -16.08 -24.28 35.39
CA MET A 344 -15.74 -24.33 33.98
C MET A 344 -16.88 -25.04 33.22
N LYS A 345 -17.38 -24.45 32.14
CA LYS A 345 -18.50 -24.98 31.37
C LYS A 345 -18.15 -25.19 29.91
N ASP A 346 -18.55 -26.33 29.38
CA ASP A 346 -18.58 -26.60 27.95
C ASP A 346 -19.85 -26.01 27.32
N HIS A 347 -19.85 -25.70 26.04
CA HIS A 347 -20.98 -25.05 25.38
C HIS A 347 -22.27 -25.91 25.36
N ASN A 348 -22.15 -27.23 25.52
CA ASN A 348 -23.27 -28.17 25.55
C ASN A 348 -23.69 -28.60 26.99
N TRP A 349 -23.25 -27.85 28.03
CA TRP A 349 -23.52 -28.19 29.43
C TRP A 349 -25.00 -28.37 29.74
N THR A 350 -25.90 -27.67 29.07
CA THR A 350 -27.35 -27.81 29.19
C THR A 350 -27.89 -29.05 28.49
N ARG A 351 -27.06 -29.75 27.69
CA ARG A 351 -27.43 -30.94 26.92
C ARG A 351 -26.73 -32.22 27.42
N GLY A 352 -26.17 -32.21 28.64
CA GLY A 352 -25.53 -33.35 29.27
C GLY A 352 -24.04 -33.49 29.07
N GLY A 353 -23.36 -32.53 28.48
CA GLY A 353 -21.88 -32.54 28.29
C GLY A 353 -21.38 -33.54 27.27
N TYR A 354 -20.09 -33.82 27.32
CA TYR A 354 -19.42 -34.74 26.37
C TYR A 354 -18.96 -36.07 27.01
N GLY A 355 -19.04 -36.20 28.32
CA GLY A 355 -18.53 -37.40 29.03
C GLY A 355 -17.01 -37.53 28.91
N THR A 356 -16.53 -38.56 28.24
CA THR A 356 -15.09 -38.76 27.98
C THR A 356 -14.72 -38.37 26.56
N LEU A 357 -13.66 -37.56 26.40
CA LEU A 357 -13.12 -37.15 25.12
C LEU A 357 -11.66 -37.60 24.95
N THR A 358 -11.28 -38.00 23.74
CA THR A 358 -9.87 -38.08 23.41
C THR A 358 -9.32 -36.69 23.16
N LEU A 359 -7.98 -36.50 23.23
CA LEU A 359 -7.31 -35.21 23.03
C LEU A 359 -7.74 -34.53 21.72
N PRO A 360 -7.80 -35.17 20.53
CA PRO A 360 -8.30 -34.54 19.32
C PRO A 360 -9.75 -34.03 19.45
N TRP A 361 -10.61 -34.80 20.07
CA TRP A 361 -12.01 -34.40 20.26
C TRP A 361 -12.19 -33.21 21.21
N THR A 362 -11.22 -32.96 22.14
CA THR A 362 -11.25 -31.71 22.94
C THR A 362 -11.11 -30.47 22.09
N LEU A 363 -10.31 -30.51 21.01
CA LEU A 363 -10.17 -29.41 20.06
C LEU A 363 -11.32 -29.37 19.04
N LYS A 364 -11.78 -30.53 18.52
CA LYS A 364 -12.90 -30.62 17.57
C LYS A 364 -14.18 -30.02 18.14
N TYR A 365 -14.52 -30.35 19.39
CA TYR A 365 -15.67 -29.82 20.10
C TYR A 365 -15.36 -28.55 20.89
N SER A 366 -14.11 -28.08 20.84
CA SER A 366 -13.68 -26.90 21.60
C SER A 366 -14.02 -26.98 23.08
N SER A 367 -13.91 -28.19 23.71
CA SER A 367 -14.19 -28.37 25.11
C SER A 367 -13.30 -27.52 26.01
N ASN A 368 -13.90 -26.67 26.83
CA ASN A 368 -13.18 -25.89 27.85
C ASN A 368 -12.63 -26.80 28.92
N ILE A 369 -13.52 -27.70 29.41
CA ILE A 369 -13.21 -28.65 30.50
C ILE A 369 -12.08 -29.60 30.04
N GLY A 370 -12.22 -30.15 28.83
CA GLY A 370 -11.23 -31.09 28.32
C GLY A 370 -9.82 -30.50 28.27
N VAL A 371 -9.65 -29.34 27.63
CA VAL A 371 -8.34 -28.68 27.51
C VAL A 371 -7.84 -28.24 28.89
N SER A 372 -8.68 -27.55 29.69
CA SER A 372 -8.22 -27.02 30.97
C SER A 372 -7.81 -28.11 31.96
N ARG A 373 -8.55 -29.25 31.99
CA ARG A 373 -8.18 -30.39 32.82
C ARG A 373 -6.89 -31.07 32.40
N ILE A 374 -6.67 -31.26 31.08
CA ILE A 374 -5.44 -31.84 30.60
C ILE A 374 -4.23 -30.95 31.01
N ILE A 375 -4.34 -29.65 30.83
CA ILE A 375 -3.26 -28.72 31.18
C ILE A 375 -3.07 -28.65 32.70
N ASP A 376 -4.14 -28.54 33.47
CA ASP A 376 -4.07 -28.45 34.93
C ASP A 376 -3.45 -29.70 35.56
N MET A 377 -3.88 -30.91 35.15
CA MET A 377 -3.32 -32.17 35.65
C MET A 377 -1.80 -32.30 35.48
N HIS A 378 -1.24 -31.72 34.39
CA HIS A 378 0.16 -31.92 34.08
C HIS A 378 1.05 -30.73 34.49
N TYR A 379 0.51 -29.52 34.55
CA TYR A 379 1.28 -28.31 34.81
C TYR A 379 0.93 -27.56 36.09
N HIS A 380 -0.09 -28.02 36.86
CA HIS A 380 -0.52 -27.34 38.09
C HIS A 380 0.63 -27.06 39.08
N LYS A 381 1.55 -28.03 39.24
CA LYS A 381 2.72 -27.90 40.13
C LYS A 381 3.83 -26.99 39.59
N ASN A 382 3.84 -26.80 38.27
CA ASN A 382 4.86 -26.00 37.57
C ASN A 382 4.24 -25.25 36.39
N PRO A 383 3.40 -24.25 36.66
CA PRO A 383 2.74 -23.48 35.61
C PRO A 383 3.71 -22.65 34.76
N GLU A 384 4.91 -22.33 35.29
CA GLU A 384 5.97 -21.66 34.50
C GLU A 384 6.35 -22.45 33.25
N LYS A 385 6.40 -23.80 33.39
CA LYS A 385 6.75 -24.67 32.27
C LYS A 385 5.69 -24.57 31.14
N PHE A 386 4.42 -24.52 31.48
CA PHE A 386 3.36 -24.30 30.49
C PHE A 386 3.50 -22.95 29.79
N VAL A 387 3.68 -21.88 30.56
CA VAL A 387 3.79 -20.54 29.98
C VAL A 387 5.06 -20.42 29.15
N GLN A 388 6.17 -21.03 29.58
CA GLN A 388 7.40 -21.10 28.78
C GLN A 388 7.17 -21.82 27.45
N GLY A 389 6.43 -22.93 27.45
CA GLY A 389 6.04 -23.62 26.23
C GLY A 389 5.22 -22.69 25.27
N ILE A 390 4.31 -21.89 25.82
CA ILE A 390 3.57 -20.88 25.03
C ILE A 390 4.53 -19.83 24.42
N TYR A 391 5.56 -19.40 25.17
CA TYR A 391 6.60 -18.50 24.68
C TYR A 391 7.44 -19.15 23.58
N ASP A 392 7.76 -20.41 23.74
CA ASP A 392 8.55 -21.18 22.77
C ASP A 392 7.79 -21.38 21.46
N LEU A 393 6.46 -21.48 21.51
CA LEU A 393 5.58 -21.47 20.34
C LEU A 393 5.53 -20.09 19.63
N GLY A 394 6.12 -19.07 20.18
CA GLY A 394 6.23 -17.74 19.55
C GLY A 394 5.07 -16.79 19.78
N LEU A 395 4.05 -17.16 20.58
CA LEU A 395 2.88 -16.31 20.83
C LEU A 395 3.20 -15.02 21.59
N ALA A 396 4.25 -15.03 22.42
CA ALA A 396 4.71 -13.86 23.17
C ALA A 396 5.79 -13.05 22.43
N THR A 397 6.14 -13.43 21.19
CA THR A 397 7.19 -12.74 20.42
C THR A 397 6.75 -11.34 20.04
N ASP A 398 7.63 -10.36 20.27
CA ASP A 398 7.46 -9.04 19.66
C ASP A 398 7.86 -9.09 18.19
N PHE A 399 6.92 -8.90 17.31
CA PHE A 399 7.13 -8.96 15.87
C PHE A 399 7.63 -7.65 15.28
N HIS A 400 7.73 -6.57 16.06
CA HIS A 400 8.16 -5.25 15.60
C HIS A 400 7.44 -4.82 14.31
N VAL A 401 6.10 -4.96 14.32
CA VAL A 401 5.29 -4.58 13.15
C VAL A 401 5.45 -3.09 12.86
N PRO A 402 5.82 -2.69 11.63
CA PRO A 402 6.12 -1.31 11.29
C PRO A 402 4.84 -0.48 11.08
N ILE A 403 3.91 -0.53 12.02
CA ILE A 403 2.66 0.24 12.01
C ILE A 403 2.52 0.90 13.38
N VAL A 404 2.44 2.22 13.38
CA VAL A 404 2.26 2.97 14.63
C VAL A 404 0.97 2.55 15.32
N GLY A 405 1.07 2.25 16.61
CA GLY A 405 -0.01 1.69 17.42
C GLY A 405 0.02 0.17 17.55
N TYR A 406 0.98 -0.52 16.94
CA TYR A 406 1.20 -1.94 17.21
C TYR A 406 1.50 -2.17 18.69
N SER A 407 0.92 -3.22 19.23
CA SER A 407 1.12 -3.68 20.60
C SER A 407 1.54 -5.15 20.62
N PRO A 408 2.69 -5.50 21.18
CA PRO A 408 3.09 -6.90 21.32
C PRO A 408 2.16 -7.66 22.28
N ALA A 409 2.09 -8.98 22.12
CA ALA A 409 1.29 -9.84 22.98
C ALA A 409 1.78 -9.78 24.44
N ARG A 410 0.83 -9.86 25.39
CA ARG A 410 1.10 -9.86 26.83
C ARG A 410 0.57 -11.15 27.43
N ILE A 411 1.47 -12.03 27.81
CA ILE A 411 1.18 -13.30 28.46
C ILE A 411 1.93 -13.29 29.78
N ARG A 412 1.20 -13.39 30.90
CA ARG A 412 1.79 -13.30 32.23
C ARG A 412 2.55 -14.57 32.56
N MET A 413 3.86 -14.42 32.91
CA MET A 413 4.67 -15.51 33.47
C MET A 413 4.38 -15.63 34.97
N PRO A 414 4.13 -16.83 35.51
CA PRO A 414 4.04 -17.04 36.95
C PRO A 414 5.35 -16.63 37.65
N HIS A 415 5.22 -15.96 38.77
CA HIS A 415 6.36 -15.52 39.57
C HIS A 415 6.20 -15.97 41.02
N LYS A 416 7.28 -16.54 41.60
CA LYS A 416 7.35 -16.90 43.01
C LYS A 416 8.08 -15.84 43.81
N ASN A 417 7.50 -15.44 44.91
CA ASN A 417 8.15 -14.57 45.87
C ASN A 417 9.29 -15.28 46.63
N SER A 418 10.01 -14.59 47.53
CA SER A 418 11.08 -15.13 48.33
C SER A 418 10.68 -16.30 49.25
N ARG A 419 9.40 -16.49 49.48
CA ARG A 419 8.83 -17.60 50.27
C ARG A 419 8.46 -18.80 49.43
N GLY A 420 8.71 -18.78 48.08
CA GLY A 420 8.35 -19.84 47.15
C GLY A 420 6.86 -19.88 46.78
N GLN A 421 6.07 -18.88 47.18
CA GLN A 421 4.64 -18.76 46.85
C GLN A 421 4.45 -17.87 45.63
N TYR A 422 3.47 -18.21 44.79
CA TYR A 422 3.08 -17.37 43.66
C TYR A 422 2.41 -16.08 44.15
N ASP A 423 2.94 -14.92 43.77
CA ASP A 423 2.42 -13.59 44.12
C ASP A 423 1.54 -12.97 43.02
N ASN A 424 1.71 -13.43 41.78
CA ASN A 424 0.95 -12.95 40.63
C ASN A 424 0.07 -14.03 39.94
N TRP A 425 -0.13 -15.19 40.61
CA TRP A 425 -0.78 -16.35 40.00
C TRP A 425 -1.82 -16.97 40.92
N SER A 426 -3.09 -16.96 40.53
CA SER A 426 -4.19 -17.60 41.26
C SER A 426 -4.32 -19.07 40.88
N ALA A 427 -5.00 -19.86 41.71
CA ALA A 427 -5.29 -21.27 41.40
C ALA A 427 -6.10 -21.45 40.11
N THR A 428 -6.94 -20.48 39.76
CA THR A 428 -7.73 -20.49 38.51
C THR A 428 -6.95 -20.00 37.29
N ALA A 429 -5.78 -19.36 37.44
CA ALA A 429 -5.05 -18.73 36.35
C ALA A 429 -4.66 -19.74 35.24
N LEU A 430 -4.08 -20.89 35.62
CA LEU A 430 -3.68 -21.91 34.65
C LEU A 430 -4.86 -22.50 33.85
N PRO A 431 -5.93 -22.98 34.48
CA PRO A 431 -7.12 -23.48 33.76
C PRO A 431 -7.73 -22.45 32.81
N TRP A 432 -7.85 -21.19 33.22
CA TRP A 432 -8.43 -20.14 32.38
C TRP A 432 -7.48 -19.68 31.26
N MET A 433 -6.17 -19.59 31.54
CA MET A 433 -5.17 -19.31 30.51
C MET A 433 -5.15 -20.39 29.42
N SER A 434 -5.28 -21.66 29.79
CA SER A 434 -5.25 -22.77 28.84
C SER A 434 -6.37 -22.70 27.78
N ILE A 435 -7.45 -21.97 28.04
CA ILE A 435 -8.55 -21.76 27.11
C ILE A 435 -8.59 -20.33 26.54
N GLY A 436 -7.50 -19.53 26.75
CA GLY A 436 -7.27 -18.25 26.12
C GLY A 436 -7.84 -17.03 26.86
N TYR A 437 -8.11 -17.15 28.17
CA TYR A 437 -8.31 -16.03 29.06
C TYR A 437 -6.98 -15.67 29.76
N GLU A 438 -6.95 -14.61 30.55
CA GLU A 438 -5.75 -14.17 31.28
C GLU A 438 -4.55 -13.82 30.37
N THR A 439 -4.78 -13.66 29.06
CA THR A 439 -3.80 -13.30 28.05
C THR A 439 -4.31 -12.11 27.24
N GLN A 440 -3.40 -11.33 26.68
CA GLN A 440 -3.72 -10.19 25.82
C GLN A 440 -2.90 -10.31 24.53
N ILE A 441 -3.54 -10.74 23.45
CA ILE A 441 -2.85 -11.08 22.18
C ILE A 441 -3.54 -10.37 21.02
N PRO A 442 -2.82 -9.56 20.23
CA PRO A 442 -3.41 -8.94 19.06
C PRO A 442 -3.67 -10.00 17.97
N PRO A 443 -4.68 -9.78 17.10
CA PRO A 443 -5.02 -10.71 16.02
C PRO A 443 -3.83 -11.12 15.14
N ILE A 444 -2.95 -10.18 14.82
CA ILE A 444 -1.75 -10.44 14.00
C ILE A 444 -0.83 -11.49 14.66
N SER A 445 -0.66 -11.45 15.97
CA SER A 445 0.20 -12.41 16.68
C SER A 445 -0.44 -13.80 16.71
N THR A 446 -1.74 -13.88 16.91
CA THR A 446 -2.48 -15.14 16.81
C THR A 446 -2.34 -15.73 15.40
N LEU A 447 -2.52 -14.93 14.36
CA LEU A 447 -2.35 -15.36 12.98
C LEU A 447 -0.94 -15.86 12.69
N THR A 448 0.07 -15.14 13.17
CA THR A 448 1.49 -15.50 12.96
C THR A 448 1.82 -16.86 13.57
N PHE A 449 1.22 -17.19 14.71
CA PHE A 449 1.33 -18.54 15.30
C PHE A 449 0.67 -19.61 14.40
N TYR A 450 -0.52 -19.38 13.88
CA TYR A 450 -1.16 -20.32 12.92
C TYR A 450 -0.39 -20.41 11.60
N ASN A 451 0.19 -19.31 11.16
CA ASN A 451 1.08 -19.28 10.00
C ASN A 451 2.32 -20.16 10.22
N ALA A 452 2.89 -20.16 11.42
CA ALA A 452 4.03 -21.03 11.75
C ALA A 452 3.65 -22.50 11.73
N ILE A 453 2.46 -22.89 12.21
CA ILE A 453 1.97 -24.27 12.08
C ILE A 453 1.87 -24.65 10.60
N ALA A 454 1.24 -23.78 9.78
CA ALA A 454 1.10 -23.99 8.35
C ALA A 454 2.45 -24.09 7.62
N ASN A 455 3.47 -23.41 8.12
CA ASN A 455 4.84 -23.38 7.57
C ASN A 455 5.76 -24.48 8.13
N GLY A 456 5.20 -25.60 8.58
CA GLY A 456 5.96 -26.71 9.14
C GLY A 456 6.71 -26.40 10.44
N GLY A 457 6.28 -25.40 11.17
CA GLY A 457 6.86 -24.93 12.43
C GLY A 457 7.77 -23.71 12.30
N LYS A 458 7.99 -23.19 11.11
CA LYS A 458 8.85 -22.04 10.86
C LYS A 458 8.08 -20.72 11.14
N LEU A 459 8.56 -19.93 12.11
CA LEU A 459 7.95 -18.65 12.50
C LEU A 459 8.52 -17.52 11.66
N MET A 460 7.70 -16.95 10.82
CA MET A 460 8.05 -15.81 9.97
C MET A 460 7.67 -14.49 10.63
N GLN A 461 8.49 -13.45 10.42
CA GLN A 461 8.10 -12.08 10.81
C GLN A 461 7.00 -11.56 9.88
N PRO A 462 5.86 -11.04 10.40
CA PRO A 462 4.87 -10.37 9.57
C PRO A 462 5.48 -9.21 8.79
N ARG A 463 5.37 -9.25 7.47
CA ARG A 463 5.98 -8.28 6.57
C ARG A 463 4.92 -7.45 5.87
N PHE A 464 5.09 -6.12 5.84
CA PHE A 464 4.18 -5.15 5.23
C PHE A 464 4.80 -4.41 4.05
N VAL A 465 6.12 -4.26 4.06
CA VAL A 465 6.87 -3.58 3.00
C VAL A 465 7.85 -4.57 2.39
N LYS A 466 7.82 -4.67 1.08
CA LYS A 466 8.68 -5.56 0.29
C LYS A 466 9.95 -4.87 -0.17
N GLN A 467 9.82 -3.66 -0.71
CA GLN A 467 10.92 -2.90 -1.29
C GLN A 467 10.70 -1.40 -1.14
N ILE A 468 11.79 -0.65 -1.18
CA ILE A 468 11.79 0.79 -1.34
C ILE A 468 12.49 1.10 -2.65
N VAL A 469 11.83 1.90 -3.51
CA VAL A 469 12.27 2.21 -4.87
C VAL A 469 12.44 3.71 -5.01
N LYS A 470 13.52 4.17 -5.62
CA LYS A 470 13.73 5.58 -5.92
C LYS A 470 14.14 5.72 -7.39
N ASN A 471 13.44 6.57 -8.14
CA ASN A 471 13.66 6.78 -9.57
C ASN A 471 13.68 5.48 -10.39
N GLY A 472 12.86 4.50 -10.00
CA GLY A 472 12.81 3.18 -10.65
C GLY A 472 13.86 2.17 -10.19
N GLU A 473 14.80 2.57 -9.33
CA GLU A 473 15.83 1.68 -8.80
C GLU A 473 15.48 1.23 -7.38
N VAL A 474 15.67 -0.06 -7.08
CA VAL A 474 15.48 -0.63 -5.75
C VAL A 474 16.62 -0.20 -4.84
N ILE A 475 16.36 0.71 -3.92
CA ILE A 475 17.35 1.19 -2.93
C ILE A 475 17.37 0.36 -1.65
N TYR A 476 16.30 -0.34 -1.35
CA TYR A 476 16.22 -1.26 -0.21
C TYR A 476 15.30 -2.43 -0.55
N ASN A 477 15.78 -3.63 -0.32
CA ASN A 477 15.01 -4.86 -0.43
C ASN A 477 14.85 -5.45 0.98
N ASN A 478 13.61 -5.75 1.37
CA ASN A 478 13.27 -6.32 2.66
C ASN A 478 12.90 -7.81 2.47
N PRO A 479 13.85 -8.74 2.55
CA PRO A 479 13.56 -10.16 2.35
C PRO A 479 12.70 -10.72 3.49
N PRO A 480 11.99 -11.85 3.27
CA PRO A 480 11.32 -12.57 4.34
C PRO A 480 12.30 -12.94 5.45
N LYS A 481 11.89 -12.71 6.71
CA LYS A 481 12.74 -12.97 7.88
C LYS A 481 12.16 -14.10 8.70
N VAL A 482 12.98 -15.14 8.94
CA VAL A 482 12.67 -16.22 9.86
C VAL A 482 13.07 -15.79 11.27
N LEU A 483 12.14 -15.82 12.21
CA LEU A 483 12.38 -15.52 13.62
C LEU A 483 12.76 -16.76 14.43
N LYS A 484 12.10 -17.89 14.14
CA LYS A 484 12.45 -19.21 14.68
C LYS A 484 12.36 -20.26 13.56
N GLU A 485 13.35 -21.07 13.40
CA GLU A 485 13.34 -22.15 12.40
C GLU A 485 12.31 -23.24 12.74
N ARG A 486 12.02 -23.40 14.05
CA ARG A 486 11.06 -24.41 14.51
C ARG A 486 10.45 -24.01 15.85
N ILE A 487 9.13 -23.92 15.90
CA ILE A 487 8.38 -23.61 17.14
C ILE A 487 8.04 -24.86 17.95
N ALA A 488 8.01 -26.04 17.35
CA ALA A 488 7.71 -27.32 17.98
C ALA A 488 8.30 -28.49 17.17
N LYS A 489 8.30 -29.70 17.72
CA LYS A 489 8.72 -30.91 17.05
C LYS A 489 7.88 -31.16 15.79
N GLU A 490 8.49 -31.76 14.77
CA GLU A 490 7.80 -32.09 13.51
C GLU A 490 6.56 -32.98 13.73
N SER A 491 6.67 -33.95 14.64
CA SER A 491 5.55 -34.80 15.04
C SER A 491 4.41 -34.00 15.65
N THR A 492 4.70 -33.00 16.47
CA THR A 492 3.72 -32.11 17.08
C THR A 492 3.01 -31.27 16.03
N ILE A 493 3.77 -30.68 15.09
CA ILE A 493 3.20 -29.89 13.98
C ILE A 493 2.30 -30.78 13.12
N LYS A 494 2.72 -32.00 12.79
CA LYS A 494 1.95 -32.96 11.98
C LYS A 494 0.64 -33.35 12.65
N ASN A 495 0.69 -33.68 13.95
CA ASN A 495 -0.47 -34.04 14.74
C ASN A 495 -1.46 -32.88 14.84
N ILE A 496 -0.97 -31.68 15.14
CA ILE A 496 -1.86 -30.50 15.29
C ILE A 496 -2.47 -30.09 13.97
N THR A 497 -1.72 -30.14 12.85
CA THR A 497 -2.26 -29.88 11.51
C THR A 497 -3.40 -30.82 11.18
N ARG A 498 -3.24 -32.13 11.43
CA ARG A 498 -4.28 -33.13 11.27
C ARG A 498 -5.52 -32.80 12.13
N ILE A 499 -5.31 -32.51 13.42
CA ILE A 499 -6.43 -32.20 14.32
C ILE A 499 -7.16 -30.92 13.88
N LEU A 500 -6.44 -29.88 13.45
CA LEU A 500 -7.05 -28.62 12.94
C LEU A 500 -7.83 -28.87 11.65
N THR A 501 -7.40 -29.79 10.79
CA THR A 501 -8.16 -30.20 9.60
C THR A 501 -9.44 -30.92 10.03
N GLU A 502 -9.37 -31.82 11.01
CA GLU A 502 -10.53 -32.51 11.58
C GLU A 502 -11.50 -31.56 12.32
N VAL A 503 -11.03 -30.45 12.92
CA VAL A 503 -11.91 -29.42 13.48
C VAL A 503 -12.83 -28.84 12.41
N VAL A 504 -12.33 -28.72 11.18
CA VAL A 504 -13.11 -28.17 10.06
C VAL A 504 -13.96 -29.26 9.40
N SER A 505 -13.46 -30.45 9.18
CA SER A 505 -14.21 -31.52 8.50
C SER A 505 -15.28 -32.18 9.40
N GLU A 506 -14.99 -32.36 10.68
CA GLU A 506 -15.84 -33.13 11.60
C GLU A 506 -16.36 -32.30 12.80
N GLY A 507 -15.65 -31.22 13.17
CA GLY A 507 -15.91 -30.45 14.39
C GLY A 507 -16.78 -29.22 14.18
N LEU A 508 -16.56 -28.21 15.03
CA LEU A 508 -17.31 -26.95 15.05
C LEU A 508 -16.90 -25.96 13.94
N GLY A 509 -15.87 -26.28 13.17
CA GLY A 509 -15.34 -25.42 12.10
C GLY A 509 -15.96 -25.66 10.72
N LYS A 510 -16.97 -26.52 10.57
CA LYS A 510 -17.50 -26.95 9.26
C LYS A 510 -17.86 -25.82 8.30
N LYS A 511 -18.37 -24.70 8.79
CA LYS A 511 -18.74 -23.56 7.94
C LYS A 511 -17.54 -22.81 7.34
N ALA A 512 -16.33 -23.04 7.85
CA ALA A 512 -15.09 -22.51 7.27
C ALA A 512 -14.48 -23.43 6.21
N GLY A 513 -14.98 -24.65 6.06
CA GLY A 513 -14.49 -25.66 5.11
C GLY A 513 -14.88 -25.35 3.66
N SER A 514 -14.20 -25.97 2.72
CA SER A 514 -14.49 -25.95 1.29
C SER A 514 -14.60 -27.38 0.77
N ASP A 515 -15.47 -27.57 -0.24
CA ASP A 515 -15.58 -28.85 -0.96
C ASP A 515 -14.46 -29.03 -2.01
N LYS A 516 -13.67 -27.96 -2.27
CA LYS A 516 -12.66 -27.92 -3.33
C LYS A 516 -11.25 -28.17 -2.82
N PHE A 517 -10.98 -27.88 -1.54
CA PHE A 517 -9.68 -28.04 -0.89
C PHE A 517 -9.83 -28.18 0.62
N LEU A 518 -8.83 -28.80 1.24
CA LEU A 518 -8.82 -28.98 2.69
C LEU A 518 -8.51 -27.65 3.40
N VAL A 519 -9.22 -27.40 4.50
CA VAL A 519 -9.00 -26.25 5.39
C VAL A 519 -8.63 -26.77 6.77
N ALA A 520 -7.63 -26.17 7.40
CA ALA A 520 -7.27 -26.42 8.79
C ALA A 520 -7.49 -25.14 9.61
N GLY A 521 -8.13 -25.27 10.78
CA GLY A 521 -8.36 -24.09 11.59
C GLY A 521 -9.10 -24.36 12.89
N LYS A 522 -9.29 -23.32 13.67
CA LYS A 522 -9.93 -23.36 14.99
C LYS A 522 -10.91 -22.21 15.17
N THR A 523 -12.07 -22.52 15.70
CA THR A 523 -13.11 -21.56 16.10
C THR A 523 -12.80 -20.98 17.47
N GLY A 524 -13.12 -19.71 17.68
CA GLY A 524 -13.10 -19.03 18.97
C GLY A 524 -14.42 -18.32 19.27
N THR A 525 -14.84 -18.41 20.51
CA THR A 525 -15.97 -17.64 21.06
C THR A 525 -15.60 -17.28 22.49
N ALA A 526 -15.16 -16.06 22.72
CA ALA A 526 -14.76 -15.54 24.02
C ALA A 526 -15.70 -14.43 24.48
N GLN A 527 -15.99 -14.38 25.77
CA GLN A 527 -16.61 -13.20 26.37
C GLN A 527 -15.55 -12.12 26.56
N MET A 528 -15.86 -10.88 26.20
CA MET A 528 -14.94 -9.76 26.34
C MET A 528 -15.18 -9.06 27.67
N SER A 529 -14.09 -8.85 28.43
CA SER A 529 -14.11 -8.04 29.62
C SER A 529 -14.29 -6.55 29.28
N LYS A 530 -15.11 -5.86 30.07
CA LYS A 530 -15.29 -4.40 30.02
C LYS A 530 -14.37 -3.68 31.03
N GLY A 531 -13.17 -4.17 31.19
CA GLY A 531 -12.21 -3.64 32.15
C GLY A 531 -12.68 -3.83 33.60
N ALA A 532 -12.69 -2.77 34.41
CA ALA A 532 -13.10 -2.82 35.81
C ALA A 532 -14.56 -3.30 36.04
N LEU A 533 -15.42 -3.22 34.99
CA LEU A 533 -16.81 -3.68 35.05
C LEU A 533 -16.97 -5.19 34.83
N GLY A 534 -15.91 -5.90 34.46
CA GLY A 534 -15.91 -7.35 34.21
C GLY A 534 -16.71 -7.76 32.97
N TYR A 535 -17.29 -9.00 32.99
CA TYR A 535 -17.89 -9.61 31.81
C TYR A 535 -19.41 -9.41 31.68
N LYS A 536 -20.11 -9.04 32.74
CA LYS A 536 -21.60 -9.14 32.83
C LYS A 536 -22.35 -7.81 32.82
N THR A 537 -21.71 -6.68 32.99
CA THR A 537 -22.39 -5.39 33.15
C THR A 537 -22.83 -4.82 31.78
N GLY A 538 -24.16 -4.55 31.63
CA GLY A 538 -24.69 -3.87 30.44
C GLY A 538 -24.71 -4.72 29.15
N GLY A 539 -24.95 -6.03 29.25
CA GLY A 539 -24.93 -6.99 28.14
C GLY A 539 -23.55 -7.61 27.89
N THR A 540 -23.52 -8.87 27.47
CA THR A 540 -22.26 -9.59 27.20
C THR A 540 -21.75 -9.26 25.81
N ASN A 541 -20.51 -8.78 25.71
CA ASN A 541 -19.79 -8.64 24.45
C ASN A 541 -19.01 -9.93 24.17
N TYR A 542 -19.01 -10.31 22.92
CA TYR A 542 -18.31 -11.51 22.44
C TYR A 542 -17.28 -11.16 21.42
N LEU A 543 -16.11 -11.80 21.50
CA LEU A 543 -15.14 -11.92 20.44
C LEU A 543 -15.33 -13.27 19.75
N LEU A 544 -15.77 -13.23 18.52
CA LEU A 544 -15.93 -14.39 17.65
C LEU A 544 -14.71 -14.46 16.75
N SER A 545 -14.06 -15.60 16.67
CA SER A 545 -12.86 -15.73 15.85
C SER A 545 -12.80 -17.06 15.11
N PHE A 546 -12.13 -17.03 13.95
CA PHE A 546 -11.69 -18.22 13.27
C PHE A 546 -10.26 -17.96 12.77
N ALA A 547 -9.32 -18.82 13.16
CA ALA A 547 -7.93 -18.76 12.71
C ALA A 547 -7.54 -20.08 12.05
N GLY A 548 -6.92 -20.04 10.89
CA GLY A 548 -6.59 -21.22 10.12
C GLY A 548 -5.74 -20.95 8.90
N PHE A 549 -5.60 -21.98 8.05
CA PHE A 549 -4.81 -21.91 6.82
C PHE A 549 -5.37 -22.83 5.74
N PHE A 550 -5.04 -22.51 4.52
CA PHE A 550 -5.54 -23.22 3.34
C PHE A 550 -4.54 -23.14 2.16
N PRO A 551 -4.51 -24.19 1.24
CA PRO A 551 -5.02 -25.53 1.48
C PRO A 551 -4.29 -26.20 2.65
N ALA A 552 -4.93 -27.11 3.39
CA ALA A 552 -4.30 -27.70 4.59
C ALA A 552 -3.18 -28.70 4.27
N ASP A 553 -3.23 -29.32 3.10
CA ASP A 553 -2.22 -30.29 2.60
C ASP A 553 -0.97 -29.61 2.03
N LYS A 554 -1.13 -28.44 1.40
CA LYS A 554 -0.04 -27.59 0.88
C LYS A 554 -0.32 -26.12 1.23
N PRO A 555 -0.09 -25.71 2.48
CA PRO A 555 -0.50 -24.40 2.95
C PRO A 555 0.16 -23.26 2.16
N ARG A 556 -0.68 -22.38 1.58
CA ARG A 556 -0.25 -21.19 0.87
C ARG A 556 -0.56 -19.93 1.63
N TYR A 557 -1.73 -19.88 2.25
CA TYR A 557 -2.21 -18.72 3.01
C TYR A 557 -2.73 -19.15 4.37
N SER A 558 -2.46 -18.34 5.37
CA SER A 558 -3.13 -18.35 6.67
C SER A 558 -4.05 -17.13 6.78
N CYS A 559 -5.15 -17.30 7.51
CA CYS A 559 -6.12 -16.24 7.68
C CYS A 559 -6.70 -16.27 9.09
N ILE A 560 -6.94 -15.09 9.67
CA ILE A 560 -7.72 -14.91 10.89
C ILE A 560 -8.86 -13.94 10.63
N VAL A 561 -10.04 -14.27 11.14
CA VAL A 561 -11.22 -13.39 11.16
C VAL A 561 -11.64 -13.21 12.60
N CYS A 562 -11.84 -11.97 13.03
CA CYS A 562 -12.33 -11.62 14.37
C CYS A 562 -13.53 -10.68 14.23
N ILE A 563 -14.65 -11.02 14.87
CA ILE A 563 -15.86 -10.19 14.92
C ILE A 563 -16.20 -9.91 16.38
N GLN A 564 -16.34 -8.66 16.74
CA GLN A 564 -16.82 -8.24 18.05
C GLN A 564 -18.31 -7.88 17.94
N LYS A 565 -19.14 -8.50 18.77
CA LYS A 565 -20.59 -8.22 18.80
C LYS A 565 -21.16 -8.28 20.21
N THR A 566 -22.31 -7.68 20.38
CA THR A 566 -23.05 -7.70 21.63
C THR A 566 -24.21 -8.70 21.56
N GLY A 567 -24.41 -9.49 22.61
CA GLY A 567 -25.52 -10.41 22.73
C GLY A 567 -25.42 -11.70 21.93
N LEU A 568 -26.44 -12.54 22.06
CA LEU A 568 -26.59 -13.82 21.36
C LEU A 568 -27.45 -13.63 20.09
N PRO A 569 -27.34 -14.50 19.08
CA PRO A 569 -26.43 -15.65 18.98
C PRO A 569 -24.99 -15.24 18.79
N ALA A 570 -24.04 -16.04 19.30
CA ALA A 570 -22.60 -15.78 19.20
C ALA A 570 -21.87 -17.09 18.86
N SER A 571 -21.30 -17.17 17.64
CA SER A 571 -20.63 -18.37 17.14
C SER A 571 -19.43 -18.02 16.26
N GLY A 572 -18.24 -18.33 16.73
CA GLY A 572 -17.02 -18.13 15.92
C GLY A 572 -17.02 -18.96 14.64
N GLY A 573 -17.47 -20.22 14.69
CA GLY A 573 -17.58 -21.06 13.50
C GLY A 573 -18.74 -20.65 12.58
N GLY A 574 -19.83 -20.16 13.16
CA GLY A 574 -21.03 -19.78 12.41
C GLY A 574 -20.97 -18.42 11.73
N MET A 575 -20.13 -17.53 12.21
CA MET A 575 -19.95 -16.13 11.73
C MET A 575 -18.54 -15.94 11.16
N SER A 576 -17.51 -15.84 11.98
CA SER A 576 -16.13 -15.65 11.49
C SER A 576 -15.65 -16.78 10.58
N GLY A 577 -16.15 -18.03 10.77
CA GLY A 577 -15.86 -19.13 9.87
C GLY A 577 -16.47 -18.98 8.48
N VAL A 578 -17.64 -18.34 8.36
CA VAL A 578 -18.27 -18.02 7.06
C VAL A 578 -17.45 -16.99 6.29
N VAL A 579 -16.99 -15.94 6.95
CA VAL A 579 -16.09 -14.95 6.33
C VAL A 579 -14.79 -15.60 5.88
N PHE A 580 -14.18 -16.45 6.71
CA PHE A 580 -12.99 -17.20 6.36
C PHE A 580 -13.21 -18.06 5.11
N HIS A 581 -14.32 -18.78 5.03
CA HIS A 581 -14.71 -19.58 3.86
C HIS A 581 -14.73 -18.73 2.58
N HIS A 582 -15.44 -17.59 2.59
CA HIS A 582 -15.53 -16.72 1.43
C HIS A 582 -14.17 -16.16 1.01
N ILE A 583 -13.33 -15.78 1.98
CA ILE A 583 -11.95 -15.33 1.71
C ILE A 583 -11.13 -16.47 1.09
N ALA A 584 -11.16 -17.66 1.68
CA ALA A 584 -10.37 -18.80 1.23
C ALA A 584 -10.80 -19.25 -0.19
N GLU A 585 -12.08 -19.42 -0.44
CA GLU A 585 -12.58 -19.79 -1.76
C GLU A 585 -12.30 -18.73 -2.82
N GLY A 586 -12.49 -17.45 -2.49
CA GLY A 586 -12.23 -16.37 -3.42
C GLY A 586 -10.76 -16.27 -3.81
N ILE A 587 -9.84 -16.39 -2.86
CA ILE A 587 -8.39 -16.37 -3.10
C ILE A 587 -7.98 -17.59 -3.95
N MET A 588 -8.47 -18.78 -3.60
CA MET A 588 -8.16 -19.99 -4.35
C MET A 588 -8.74 -19.95 -5.77
N ALA A 589 -9.95 -19.41 -5.96
CA ALA A 589 -10.55 -19.23 -7.27
C ALA A 589 -9.74 -18.25 -8.15
N GLN A 590 -9.22 -17.18 -7.58
CA GLN A 590 -8.33 -16.26 -8.30
C GLN A 590 -7.03 -16.94 -8.72
N SER A 591 -6.43 -17.76 -7.84
CA SER A 591 -5.20 -18.49 -8.16
C SER A 591 -5.42 -19.59 -9.21
N LEU A 592 -6.59 -20.23 -9.24
CA LEU A 592 -6.97 -21.18 -10.27
C LEU A 592 -7.12 -20.53 -11.65
N LYS A 593 -7.63 -19.29 -11.72
CA LYS A 593 -7.67 -18.53 -12.98
C LYS A 593 -6.28 -18.25 -13.57
N LEU A 594 -5.25 -18.20 -12.73
CA LEU A 594 -3.85 -18.03 -13.15
C LEU A 594 -3.18 -19.40 -13.49
N ASN A 595 -3.72 -20.50 -12.95
CA ASN A 595 -3.17 -21.86 -13.12
C ASN A 595 -4.00 -22.73 -14.09
N VAL A 596 -4.83 -22.16 -14.94
CA VAL A 596 -5.57 -22.91 -15.99
C VAL A 596 -4.64 -23.56 -17.04
N THR A 597 -3.32 -23.41 -16.86
CA THR A 597 -2.32 -24.04 -17.73
C THR A 597 -2.05 -25.51 -17.46
N ASP A 598 -2.48 -26.09 -16.31
CA ASP A 598 -2.05 -27.45 -15.94
C ASP A 598 -3.10 -28.57 -16.08
N ALA A 599 -4.33 -28.28 -16.52
CA ALA A 599 -5.41 -29.26 -16.56
C ALA A 599 -6.06 -29.51 -17.93
N HIS A 600 -5.60 -28.89 -19.00
CA HIS A 600 -6.06 -29.22 -20.33
C HIS A 600 -4.99 -29.98 -21.09
N ASP A 601 -5.39 -31.16 -21.60
CA ASP A 601 -4.62 -31.91 -22.58
C ASP A 601 -4.02 -30.95 -23.62
N ALA A 602 -2.69 -30.91 -23.67
CA ALA A 602 -1.94 -30.10 -24.64
C ALA A 602 -2.31 -30.39 -26.12
N SER A 603 -3.17 -31.39 -26.34
CA SER A 603 -3.71 -31.79 -27.65
C SER A 603 -4.82 -30.86 -28.18
N SER A 604 -5.46 -30.02 -27.37
CA SER A 604 -6.59 -29.18 -27.75
C SER A 604 -6.30 -27.67 -27.79
N LEU A 605 -5.09 -27.24 -27.47
CA LEU A 605 -4.70 -25.83 -27.52
C LEU A 605 -4.63 -25.34 -28.98
N THR A 606 -5.60 -24.54 -29.38
CA THR A 606 -5.55 -23.81 -30.66
C THR A 606 -4.54 -22.66 -30.53
N ILE A 607 -3.46 -22.75 -31.28
CA ILE A 607 -2.44 -21.69 -31.29
C ILE A 607 -3.04 -20.43 -31.95
N PRO A 608 -3.10 -19.29 -31.26
CA PRO A 608 -3.69 -18.08 -31.84
C PRO A 608 -2.80 -17.50 -32.95
N THR A 609 -3.40 -17.01 -34.02
CA THR A 609 -2.68 -16.21 -35.02
C THR A 609 -2.38 -14.83 -34.44
N ALA A 610 -1.11 -14.47 -34.33
CA ALA A 610 -0.75 -13.12 -33.94
C ALA A 610 -0.89 -12.15 -35.13
N LYS A 611 -1.18 -10.88 -34.83
CA LYS A 611 -1.21 -9.81 -35.83
C LYS A 611 0.22 -9.57 -36.34
N THR A 612 0.33 -9.15 -37.60
CA THR A 612 1.59 -8.60 -38.12
C THR A 612 2.04 -7.41 -37.26
N GLY A 613 3.31 -7.32 -36.93
CA GLY A 613 3.79 -6.24 -36.08
C GLY A 613 5.21 -6.46 -35.56
N ASN A 614 5.50 -5.94 -34.38
CA ASN A 614 6.80 -6.08 -33.72
C ASN A 614 6.99 -7.50 -33.16
N LEU A 615 7.88 -8.26 -33.83
CA LEU A 615 8.15 -9.67 -33.44
C LEU A 615 8.79 -9.81 -32.05
N LEU A 616 9.58 -8.84 -31.60
CA LEU A 616 10.19 -8.90 -30.25
C LEU A 616 9.13 -8.81 -29.15
N ALA A 617 8.13 -7.93 -29.33
CA ALA A 617 7.01 -7.81 -28.42
C ALA A 617 6.12 -9.07 -28.47
N THR A 618 5.92 -9.62 -29.68
CA THR A 618 5.15 -10.86 -29.87
C THR A 618 5.83 -12.06 -29.22
N ASP A 619 7.16 -12.18 -29.35
CA ASP A 619 7.96 -13.23 -28.70
C ASP A 619 7.85 -13.14 -27.18
N TYR A 620 7.98 -11.94 -26.62
CA TYR A 620 7.87 -11.73 -25.18
C TYR A 620 6.49 -12.17 -24.65
N VAL A 621 5.42 -11.78 -25.31
CA VAL A 621 4.03 -12.12 -24.90
C VAL A 621 3.78 -13.63 -25.05
N LEU A 622 4.15 -14.22 -26.18
CA LEU A 622 3.90 -15.64 -26.44
C LEU A 622 4.73 -16.55 -25.50
N ASN A 623 6.00 -16.21 -25.23
CA ASN A 623 6.81 -16.92 -24.24
C ASN A 623 6.22 -16.80 -22.83
N SER A 624 5.73 -15.60 -22.46
CA SER A 624 5.06 -15.38 -21.16
C SER A 624 3.76 -16.19 -21.02
N LEU A 625 3.12 -16.53 -22.14
CA LEU A 625 1.95 -17.39 -22.20
C LEU A 625 2.29 -18.89 -22.35
N GLY A 626 3.58 -19.27 -22.38
CA GLY A 626 4.02 -20.65 -22.44
C GLY A 626 4.02 -21.28 -23.83
N PHE A 627 3.86 -20.49 -24.92
CA PHE A 627 3.92 -21.01 -26.29
C PHE A 627 5.36 -21.31 -26.73
N GLN A 628 5.57 -22.45 -27.39
CA GLN A 628 6.86 -22.77 -27.98
C GLN A 628 7.04 -22.09 -29.34
N ILE A 629 8.13 -21.33 -29.47
CA ILE A 629 8.47 -20.58 -30.68
C ILE A 629 9.76 -21.16 -31.25
N THR A 630 9.72 -21.67 -32.47
CA THR A 630 10.85 -22.41 -33.07
C THR A 630 12.06 -21.51 -33.39
N ASN A 631 11.86 -20.24 -33.71
CA ASN A 631 12.91 -19.27 -34.06
C ASN A 631 12.78 -17.94 -33.29
N GLY A 632 12.27 -18.04 -32.06
CA GLY A 632 12.17 -16.90 -31.13
C GLY A 632 13.48 -16.54 -30.46
N TRP A 633 13.46 -15.46 -29.67
CA TRP A 633 14.67 -14.98 -28.97
C TRP A 633 14.83 -15.53 -27.57
N ASN A 634 13.82 -16.19 -27.01
CA ASN A 634 13.83 -16.82 -25.68
C ASN A 634 14.41 -15.92 -24.56
N GLY A 635 14.02 -14.63 -24.58
CA GLY A 635 14.48 -13.65 -23.59
C GLY A 635 15.78 -12.91 -23.91
N ALA A 636 16.54 -13.34 -24.91
CA ALA A 636 17.78 -12.68 -25.37
C ALA A 636 17.46 -11.66 -26.49
N TYR A 637 16.75 -10.59 -26.14
CA TYR A 637 16.31 -9.61 -27.15
C TYR A 637 17.45 -8.69 -27.60
N PRO A 638 17.62 -8.49 -28.93
CA PRO A 638 18.61 -7.55 -29.44
C PRO A 638 18.22 -6.10 -29.13
N PHE A 639 19.17 -5.30 -28.70
CA PHE A 639 18.99 -3.86 -28.57
C PHE A 639 18.88 -3.19 -29.95
N GLY A 640 17.95 -2.28 -30.12
CA GLY A 640 17.84 -1.47 -31.33
C GLY A 640 16.43 -1.33 -31.88
N ASN A 641 16.32 -1.22 -33.20
CA ASN A 641 15.06 -0.99 -33.90
C ASN A 641 14.11 -2.21 -33.81
N PRO A 642 12.79 -1.98 -33.79
CA PRO A 642 11.80 -3.07 -33.87
C PRO A 642 12.02 -3.97 -35.08
N ILE A 643 11.88 -5.27 -34.90
CA ILE A 643 11.93 -6.27 -35.96
C ILE A 643 10.48 -6.56 -36.37
N TRP A 644 10.15 -6.27 -37.62
CA TRP A 644 8.79 -6.42 -38.15
C TRP A 644 8.60 -7.78 -38.79
N GLY A 645 7.37 -8.28 -38.76
CA GLY A 645 7.03 -9.54 -39.39
C GLY A 645 5.71 -10.13 -38.93
N THR A 646 5.44 -11.34 -39.35
CA THR A 646 4.23 -12.09 -39.05
C THR A 646 4.55 -13.44 -38.41
N THR A 647 3.52 -14.11 -37.88
CA THR A 647 3.63 -15.44 -37.30
C THR A 647 2.97 -16.46 -38.22
N THR A 648 3.61 -17.61 -38.38
CA THR A 648 3.02 -18.76 -39.06
C THR A 648 2.97 -19.96 -38.13
N ILE A 649 1.90 -20.73 -38.20
CA ILE A 649 1.68 -21.93 -37.42
C ILE A 649 2.16 -23.14 -38.24
N LYS A 650 3.10 -23.91 -37.73
CA LYS A 650 3.53 -25.20 -38.29
C LYS A 650 3.33 -26.31 -37.26
N GLY A 651 2.26 -27.10 -37.42
CA GLY A 651 1.91 -28.14 -36.45
C GLY A 651 1.56 -27.57 -35.06
N LYS A 652 2.34 -27.93 -34.04
CA LYS A 652 2.18 -27.45 -32.65
C LYS A 652 3.14 -26.31 -32.25
N SER A 653 3.85 -25.72 -33.21
CA SER A 653 4.81 -24.64 -32.97
C SER A 653 4.52 -23.40 -33.79
N LEU A 654 4.87 -22.24 -33.25
CA LEU A 654 4.87 -20.94 -33.91
C LEU A 654 6.24 -20.66 -34.50
N THR A 655 6.27 -20.11 -35.71
CA THR A 655 7.48 -19.68 -36.40
C THR A 655 7.33 -18.23 -36.82
N PHE A 656 8.35 -17.40 -36.58
CA PHE A 656 8.38 -16.01 -37.03
C PHE A 656 8.87 -15.90 -38.46
N GLN A 657 8.14 -15.15 -39.27
CA GLN A 657 8.57 -14.69 -40.59
C GLN A 657 8.93 -13.21 -40.50
N LYS A 658 10.25 -12.92 -40.63
CA LYS A 658 10.76 -11.55 -40.61
C LYS A 658 10.46 -10.90 -41.94
N GLU A 659 9.90 -9.69 -41.91
CA GLU A 659 9.73 -8.81 -43.06
C GLU A 659 10.90 -7.85 -43.18
N GLN A 660 11.21 -7.42 -44.43
CA GLN A 660 12.25 -6.43 -44.64
C GLN A 660 11.85 -5.10 -44.00
N THR A 661 12.78 -4.49 -43.28
CA THR A 661 12.56 -3.15 -42.71
C THR A 661 12.26 -2.18 -43.86
N PRO A 662 11.13 -1.45 -43.81
CA PRO A 662 10.80 -0.49 -44.86
C PRO A 662 11.93 0.54 -45.05
N LYS A 663 12.30 0.82 -46.32
CA LYS A 663 13.32 1.83 -46.64
C LYS A 663 12.85 3.21 -46.20
N ALA A 664 13.75 4.06 -45.75
CA ALA A 664 13.43 5.45 -45.44
C ALA A 664 12.83 6.15 -46.69
N ASN A 665 11.89 7.06 -46.48
CA ASN A 665 11.22 7.87 -47.51
C ASN A 665 10.24 7.12 -48.44
N ILE A 666 9.82 5.91 -48.10
CA ILE A 666 8.72 5.24 -48.80
C ILE A 666 7.59 4.87 -47.84
N VAL A 667 6.38 4.82 -48.35
CA VAL A 667 5.17 4.42 -47.59
C VAL A 667 5.28 2.93 -47.21
N PRO A 668 5.31 2.59 -45.92
CA PRO A 668 5.37 1.20 -45.50
C PRO A 668 4.04 0.49 -45.73
N ASP A 669 4.09 -0.84 -45.91
CA ASP A 669 2.90 -1.69 -45.84
C ASP A 669 2.60 -2.00 -44.36
N VAL A 670 1.39 -1.65 -43.94
CA VAL A 670 0.91 -1.88 -42.58
C VAL A 670 -0.31 -2.80 -42.51
N HIS A 671 -0.62 -3.51 -43.60
CA HIS A 671 -1.71 -4.48 -43.60
C HIS A 671 -1.51 -5.59 -42.57
N GLY A 672 -2.58 -5.98 -41.90
CA GLY A 672 -2.53 -6.99 -40.82
C GLY A 672 -1.97 -6.53 -39.50
N MET A 673 -1.38 -5.30 -39.40
CA MET A 673 -0.82 -4.76 -38.19
C MET A 673 -1.89 -4.27 -37.20
N GLY A 674 -1.58 -4.31 -35.91
CA GLY A 674 -2.35 -3.64 -34.87
C GLY A 674 -2.22 -2.12 -34.98
N ALA A 675 -3.20 -1.37 -34.46
CA ALA A 675 -3.22 0.09 -34.52
C ALA A 675 -1.92 0.74 -34.05
N ARG A 676 -1.37 0.31 -32.92
CA ARG A 676 -0.14 0.86 -32.32
C ARG A 676 1.07 0.71 -33.23
N ASP A 677 1.27 -0.47 -33.77
CA ASP A 677 2.41 -0.77 -34.63
C ASP A 677 2.31 -0.05 -35.97
N ALA A 678 1.10 -0.03 -36.56
CA ALA A 678 0.82 0.66 -37.80
C ALA A 678 1.06 2.18 -37.69
N VAL A 679 0.56 2.82 -36.63
CA VAL A 679 0.78 4.26 -36.36
C VAL A 679 2.26 4.55 -36.18
N TYR A 680 2.94 3.78 -35.29
CA TYR A 680 4.37 3.96 -35.06
C TYR A 680 5.19 3.89 -36.37
N LEU A 681 4.92 2.89 -37.20
CA LEU A 681 5.67 2.68 -38.43
C LEU A 681 5.42 3.80 -39.45
N MET A 682 4.17 4.24 -39.64
CA MET A 682 3.80 5.34 -40.52
C MET A 682 4.37 6.68 -40.04
N GLU A 683 4.23 7.01 -38.76
CA GLU A 683 4.72 8.29 -38.21
C GLU A 683 6.25 8.36 -38.19
N LYS A 684 6.93 7.24 -37.97
CA LYS A 684 8.40 7.16 -38.13
C LYS A 684 8.86 7.54 -39.58
N HIS A 685 7.98 7.32 -40.58
CA HIS A 685 8.23 7.73 -41.97
C HIS A 685 7.68 9.12 -42.31
N GLY A 686 7.21 9.90 -41.31
CA GLY A 686 6.68 11.25 -41.46
C GLY A 686 5.27 11.34 -42.03
N ILE A 687 4.48 10.26 -41.98
CA ILE A 687 3.12 10.19 -42.47
C ILE A 687 2.15 10.29 -41.29
N LYS A 688 1.26 11.29 -41.30
CA LYS A 688 0.23 11.43 -40.27
C LYS A 688 -0.89 10.42 -40.48
N VAL A 689 -1.29 9.70 -39.43
CA VAL A 689 -2.28 8.62 -39.51
C VAL A 689 -3.65 9.07 -39.02
N ILE A 690 -4.69 8.64 -39.73
CA ILE A 690 -6.10 8.74 -39.30
C ILE A 690 -6.63 7.31 -39.21
N LEU A 691 -7.07 6.89 -38.00
CA LEU A 691 -7.59 5.55 -37.78
C LEU A 691 -9.10 5.52 -37.72
N THR A 692 -9.70 4.52 -38.38
CA THR A 692 -11.14 4.22 -38.31
C THR A 692 -11.35 2.73 -38.06
N GLY A 693 -12.23 2.35 -37.12
CA GLY A 693 -12.53 0.96 -36.76
C GLY A 693 -11.66 0.39 -35.63
N ARG A 694 -11.70 -0.93 -35.45
CA ARG A 694 -10.98 -1.69 -34.41
C ARG A 694 -10.42 -2.99 -34.98
N GLY A 695 -9.39 -3.55 -34.37
CA GLY A 695 -8.83 -4.83 -34.80
C GLY A 695 -7.45 -4.69 -35.43
N ARG A 696 -7.30 -5.08 -36.71
CA ARG A 696 -6.07 -4.97 -37.51
C ARG A 696 -6.33 -4.12 -38.75
N VAL A 697 -5.28 -3.56 -39.34
CA VAL A 697 -5.38 -2.78 -40.56
C VAL A 697 -5.83 -3.70 -41.72
N ILE A 698 -6.97 -3.39 -42.31
CA ILE A 698 -7.52 -4.11 -43.47
C ILE A 698 -7.37 -3.29 -44.77
N LYS A 699 -7.17 -1.96 -44.66
CA LYS A 699 -6.96 -1.08 -45.81
C LYS A 699 -6.16 0.16 -45.40
N GLN A 700 -5.22 0.57 -46.26
CA GLN A 700 -4.52 1.86 -46.14
C GLN A 700 -4.78 2.70 -47.39
N SER A 701 -4.89 4.02 -47.23
CA SER A 701 -5.22 4.94 -48.34
C SER A 701 -4.05 5.26 -49.25
N LEU A 702 -2.82 5.16 -48.75
CA LEU A 702 -1.57 5.37 -49.50
C LEU A 702 -1.04 4.01 -49.96
N ALA A 703 -0.59 3.92 -51.24
CA ALA A 703 -0.03 2.67 -51.74
C ALA A 703 1.34 2.36 -51.10
N PRO A 704 1.58 1.12 -50.64
CA PRO A 704 2.89 0.69 -50.17
C PRO A 704 3.95 0.90 -51.26
N GLY A 705 5.13 1.40 -50.88
CA GLY A 705 6.23 1.67 -51.84
C GLY A 705 6.21 3.06 -52.50
N GLU A 706 5.17 3.86 -52.34
CA GLU A 706 5.09 5.24 -52.79
C GLU A 706 6.14 6.14 -52.05
N LYS A 707 6.70 7.16 -52.75
CA LYS A 707 7.62 8.09 -52.09
C LYS A 707 6.88 9.03 -51.15
N VAL A 708 7.38 9.12 -49.89
CA VAL A 708 6.80 9.99 -48.89
C VAL A 708 7.09 11.45 -49.21
N LYS A 709 6.08 12.32 -49.17
CA LYS A 709 6.14 13.76 -49.30
C LYS A 709 5.80 14.42 -47.95
N LYS A 710 6.39 15.57 -47.66
CA LYS A 710 6.14 16.30 -46.42
C LYS A 710 4.66 16.65 -46.25
N GLY A 711 4.07 16.28 -45.11
CA GLY A 711 2.66 16.56 -44.80
C GLY A 711 1.64 15.51 -45.27
N MET A 712 2.08 14.35 -45.82
CA MET A 712 1.18 13.26 -46.22
C MET A 712 0.37 12.75 -45.02
N LYS A 713 -0.92 12.42 -45.32
CA LYS A 713 -1.83 11.78 -44.37
C LYS A 713 -2.27 10.42 -44.94
N CYS A 714 -2.30 9.42 -44.08
CA CYS A 714 -2.79 8.09 -44.44
C CYS A 714 -4.00 7.73 -43.57
N GLU A 715 -5.09 7.37 -44.22
CA GLU A 715 -6.27 6.79 -43.56
C GLU A 715 -6.09 5.28 -43.49
N LEU A 716 -6.16 4.74 -42.28
CA LEU A 716 -6.11 3.30 -42.00
C LEU A 716 -7.44 2.82 -41.51
N ARG A 717 -8.05 1.89 -42.26
CA ARG A 717 -9.25 1.23 -41.86
C ARG A 717 -8.92 -0.08 -41.14
N MET A 718 -9.47 -0.21 -39.94
CA MET A 718 -9.30 -1.37 -39.08
C MET A 718 -10.51 -2.27 -39.12
N GLY A 719 -10.33 -3.60 -39.07
CA GLY A 719 -11.42 -4.59 -39.06
C GLY A 719 -10.99 -5.94 -38.47
#